data_f3f53a9191effacbaee12b331cc48460
#
_entry.id   f3f53a9191effacbaee12b331cc48460
#
_cell.length_a   1.000
_cell.length_b   1.000
_cell.length_c   1.000
_cell.angle_alpha   90.00
_cell.angle_beta   90.00
_cell.angle_gamma   90.00
#
_symmetry.space_group_name_H-M   'P 1'
#
loop_
_entity.id
_entity.type
_entity.pdbx_description
1 polymer ?
#
loop_
_entity_poly.entity_id
_entity_poly.type
_entity_poly.pdbx_seq_one_letter_code
_entity_poly.pdbx_strand_id
1 'polypeptide(L)'
;MATKKENTKKAEKKAPQHIALVKNDPYLEPYEDAIRGRHDHALWKISQLTNNGKKSLTDFASGHFYFGLHKLSRGWVFREWAPNATDIYLIGDFNNWTEDEHYRCKRIEGTGNWELRLKEKDLQHGQLYKMKVKWDGGEGERIPAWCRRVVQDDQTKIFSAQVWNPAEPYVWKKNSFKPKKSPLLIYECHIGMAQDAEKVGSYTEFKDNVLPRVAKAGYNAIQIMAIQEHPYYGSFGYHVSSFFAPSSRFGTPEELKALIDEAHRLGIAVIMDIVHSHAVKNEVEGLGNLAGDPNQFFYPGERHEHPAWDSLCFDYGKDEVIHFLLSNCRYWLGEFHFDGFRFDGVTSMLYYSHGLGEAFMGYGDYFNGHEDDNAICYLALANKLIHEENPDAITIAEEVSGMPGLAAKFEDGGFGFDYRMAMNVPDYWIKTIKELKDEDWKPSSIFWEVKNRRADEKTISYCESHDQALVGDKTIIFRLIDADMYWHFKKGDENEVVHRGIALHKMIRLVTASTINGGYLNFMGNEFGHPEWIDFPREGNGWSYKYARRQWNLVDNHDLCYHWLGDFDREMLRVIKSERNFNRTKIQEIWHNDGDQILAYMRGDLVFVFNFSPTRSFADYGFLVPTGSYEVVLNTDAKEFGGNGLADDSMTHFTNYDPLYVADHKEWLKLYIPARSAVVLRKN
;
A
#
# COMPACT_ATOMS: atom_id res chain seq x y z
N MET A 1 76.17 31.09 -6.97
CA MET A 1 75.41 29.90 -7.40
C MET A 1 74.32 29.59 -6.43
N ALA A 2 73.09 29.95 -6.76
CA ALA A 2 71.93 29.75 -5.90
C ALA A 2 71.11 28.62 -6.53
N THR A 3 71.00 27.51 -5.80
CA THR A 3 70.22 26.33 -6.18
C THR A 3 68.72 26.56 -5.85
N LYS A 4 67.90 26.63 -6.90
CA LYS A 4 66.47 26.62 -6.85
C LYS A 4 66.01 25.22 -6.37
N LYS A 5 65.31 25.16 -5.21
CA LYS A 5 64.52 24.02 -4.78
C LYS A 5 63.16 24.07 -5.50
N GLU A 6 62.90 23.12 -6.43
CA GLU A 6 61.58 22.85 -6.98
C GLU A 6 60.69 22.20 -5.91
N ASN A 7 59.63 22.92 -5.51
CA ASN A 7 58.55 22.37 -4.68
C ASN A 7 57.53 21.68 -5.61
N THR A 8 57.68 20.38 -5.79
CA THR A 8 56.63 19.53 -6.37
C THR A 8 55.52 19.32 -5.33
N LYS A 9 54.47 20.15 -5.41
CA LYS A 9 53.19 19.84 -4.72
C LYS A 9 52.62 18.57 -5.35
N LYS A 10 52.67 17.45 -4.63
CA LYS A 10 51.84 16.29 -4.92
C LYS A 10 50.36 16.74 -4.85
N ALA A 11 49.66 16.66 -5.98
CA ALA A 11 48.23 16.79 -6.00
C ALA A 11 47.64 15.64 -5.16
N GLU A 12 47.05 15.96 -4.01
CA GLU A 12 46.21 15.01 -3.27
C GLU A 12 45.08 14.62 -4.20
N LYS A 13 45.06 13.36 -4.64
CA LYS A 13 43.88 12.77 -5.27
C LYS A 13 42.75 12.86 -4.25
N LYS A 14 41.78 13.74 -4.49
CA LYS A 14 40.50 13.70 -3.71
C LYS A 14 40.00 12.27 -3.79
N ALA A 15 39.70 11.67 -2.63
CA ALA A 15 39.04 10.38 -2.56
C ALA A 15 37.78 10.42 -3.44
N PRO A 16 37.41 9.35 -4.16
CA PRO A 16 36.23 9.32 -4.96
C PRO A 16 35.01 9.67 -4.06
N GLN A 17 34.20 10.59 -4.54
CA GLN A 17 33.04 11.03 -3.79
C GLN A 17 31.93 9.99 -4.02
N HIS A 18 31.72 9.09 -3.04
CA HIS A 18 30.64 8.11 -3.07
C HIS A 18 29.26 8.78 -3.15
N ILE A 19 28.30 8.13 -3.82
CA ILE A 19 26.89 8.55 -3.81
C ILE A 19 26.30 8.41 -2.42
N ALA A 20 25.23 9.15 -2.14
CA ALA A 20 24.65 9.22 -0.77
C ALA A 20 24.19 7.84 -0.26
N LEU A 21 23.61 7.00 -1.13
CA LEU A 21 23.18 5.65 -0.77
C LEU A 21 24.35 4.79 -0.26
N VAL A 22 25.50 4.83 -0.93
CA VAL A 22 26.71 4.09 -0.52
C VAL A 22 27.34 4.68 0.74
N LYS A 23 27.29 6.01 0.93
CA LYS A 23 27.73 6.64 2.18
C LYS A 23 26.90 6.20 3.39
N ASN A 24 25.59 6.01 3.19
CA ASN A 24 24.67 5.58 4.25
C ASN A 24 24.80 4.08 4.56
N ASP A 25 25.23 3.29 3.57
CA ASP A 25 25.47 1.85 3.70
C ASP A 25 26.79 1.45 3.00
N PRO A 26 27.93 1.48 3.73
CA PRO A 26 29.24 1.18 3.16
C PRO A 26 29.39 -0.23 2.57
N TYR A 27 28.53 -1.18 2.94
CA TYR A 27 28.53 -2.51 2.33
C TYR A 27 28.08 -2.50 0.86
N LEU A 28 27.53 -1.39 0.37
CA LEU A 28 27.20 -1.17 -1.03
C LEU A 28 28.38 -0.68 -1.88
N GLU A 29 29.54 -0.35 -1.28
CA GLU A 29 30.73 0.14 -2.01
C GLU A 29 31.13 -0.77 -3.18
N PRO A 30 31.17 -2.11 -3.07
CA PRO A 30 31.48 -3.00 -4.19
C PRO A 30 30.51 -2.91 -5.37
N TYR A 31 29.30 -2.39 -5.15
CA TYR A 31 28.21 -2.31 -6.13
C TYR A 31 27.90 -0.88 -6.58
N GLU A 32 28.74 0.09 -6.19
CA GLU A 32 28.49 1.51 -6.49
C GLU A 32 28.38 1.77 -7.99
N ASP A 33 29.19 1.11 -8.82
CA ASP A 33 29.14 1.27 -10.28
C ASP A 33 27.80 0.78 -10.86
N ALA A 34 27.25 -0.32 -10.34
CA ALA A 34 25.93 -0.81 -10.75
C ALA A 34 24.81 0.16 -10.32
N ILE A 35 24.87 0.69 -9.10
CA ILE A 35 23.89 1.68 -8.60
C ILE A 35 23.96 2.96 -9.42
N ARG A 36 25.17 3.46 -9.74
CA ARG A 36 25.36 4.61 -10.64
C ARG A 36 24.81 4.31 -12.04
N GLY A 37 25.07 3.12 -12.58
CA GLY A 37 24.57 2.69 -13.89
C GLY A 37 23.05 2.73 -13.96
N ARG A 38 22.35 2.25 -12.93
CA ARG A 38 20.86 2.33 -12.82
C ARG A 38 20.38 3.79 -12.78
N HIS A 39 21.01 4.62 -11.99
CA HIS A 39 20.68 6.04 -11.91
C HIS A 39 20.93 6.77 -13.24
N ASP A 40 22.06 6.54 -13.87
CA ASP A 40 22.41 7.13 -15.16
C ASP A 40 21.48 6.65 -16.28
N HIS A 41 21.07 5.37 -16.26
CA HIS A 41 20.07 4.84 -17.17
C HIS A 41 18.71 5.58 -17.03
N ALA A 42 18.26 5.81 -15.81
CA ALA A 42 17.04 6.58 -15.57
C ALA A 42 17.17 8.05 -16.05
N LEU A 43 18.29 8.71 -15.77
CA LEU A 43 18.57 10.07 -16.28
C LEU A 43 18.62 10.12 -17.80
N TRP A 44 19.28 9.14 -18.44
CA TRP A 44 19.32 9.02 -19.89
C TRP A 44 17.90 8.84 -20.45
N LYS A 45 17.10 7.93 -19.90
CA LYS A 45 15.70 7.70 -20.34
C LYS A 45 14.86 8.97 -20.18
N ILE A 46 14.97 9.68 -19.06
CA ILE A 46 14.32 10.97 -18.86
C ILE A 46 14.71 11.96 -19.97
N SER A 47 15.99 12.06 -20.26
CA SER A 47 16.50 12.93 -21.33
C SER A 47 15.90 12.58 -22.69
N GLN A 48 15.78 11.28 -23.02
CA GLN A 48 15.14 10.82 -24.26
C GLN A 48 13.65 11.20 -24.30
N LEU A 49 12.89 10.87 -23.27
CA LEU A 49 11.45 11.10 -23.20
C LEU A 49 11.09 12.60 -23.17
N THR A 50 11.97 13.44 -22.63
CA THR A 50 11.77 14.89 -22.50
C THR A 50 12.40 15.72 -23.63
N ASN A 51 12.91 15.06 -24.68
CA ASN A 51 13.61 15.70 -25.77
C ASN A 51 14.78 16.59 -25.26
N ASN A 52 15.68 15.99 -24.48
CA ASN A 52 16.81 16.63 -23.83
C ASN A 52 16.40 17.82 -22.93
N GLY A 53 15.35 17.64 -22.14
CA GLY A 53 14.87 18.63 -21.19
C GLY A 53 14.07 19.80 -21.80
N LYS A 54 13.70 19.73 -23.09
CA LYS A 54 12.80 20.74 -23.72
C LYS A 54 11.37 20.63 -23.25
N LYS A 55 10.98 19.49 -22.69
CA LYS A 55 9.69 19.22 -22.05
C LYS A 55 9.98 18.68 -20.65
N SER A 56 9.01 18.80 -19.74
CA SER A 56 9.05 18.13 -18.45
C SER A 56 8.65 16.65 -18.57
N LEU A 57 8.94 15.84 -17.57
CA LEU A 57 8.41 14.48 -17.48
C LEU A 57 6.88 14.50 -17.35
N THR A 58 6.34 15.51 -16.67
CA THR A 58 4.90 15.78 -16.60
C THR A 58 4.27 16.04 -17.97
N ASP A 59 4.97 16.81 -18.85
CA ASP A 59 4.49 17.03 -20.23
C ASP A 59 4.49 15.73 -21.04
N PHE A 60 5.49 14.85 -20.83
CA PHE A 60 5.52 13.54 -21.44
C PHE A 60 4.35 12.68 -20.94
N ALA A 61 4.10 12.63 -19.64
CA ALA A 61 3.04 11.83 -19.02
C ALA A 61 1.63 12.45 -19.18
N SER A 62 1.30 12.91 -20.38
CA SER A 62 0.05 13.63 -20.68
C SER A 62 -0.87 12.89 -21.65
N GLY A 63 -0.63 11.58 -21.85
CA GLY A 63 -1.39 10.76 -22.81
C GLY A 63 -2.89 10.73 -22.55
N HIS A 64 -3.30 10.76 -21.29
CA HIS A 64 -4.71 10.80 -20.89
C HIS A 64 -5.44 12.08 -21.29
N PHE A 65 -4.77 13.15 -21.69
CA PHE A 65 -5.38 14.34 -22.30
C PHE A 65 -5.49 14.23 -23.82
N TYR A 66 -4.79 13.29 -24.43
CA TYR A 66 -4.74 13.11 -25.87
C TYR A 66 -5.50 11.88 -26.33
N PHE A 67 -5.26 10.72 -25.74
CA PHE A 67 -5.91 9.45 -26.07
C PHE A 67 -7.23 9.26 -25.32
N GLY A 68 -8.07 8.35 -25.85
CA GLY A 68 -9.42 8.10 -25.37
C GLY A 68 -10.46 9.02 -26.04
N LEU A 69 -11.67 9.02 -25.49
CA LEU A 69 -12.78 9.82 -25.95
C LEU A 69 -12.88 11.13 -25.16
N HIS A 70 -12.82 12.27 -25.85
CA HIS A 70 -12.88 13.59 -25.22
C HIS A 70 -14.01 14.45 -25.81
N LYS A 71 -14.79 15.10 -24.93
CA LYS A 71 -15.70 16.18 -25.31
C LYS A 71 -14.89 17.45 -25.57
N LEU A 72 -15.10 18.04 -26.72
CA LEU A 72 -14.54 19.33 -27.10
C LEU A 72 -15.63 20.42 -27.03
N SER A 73 -15.22 21.69 -27.16
CA SER A 73 -16.18 22.80 -27.26
C SER A 73 -17.17 22.67 -28.44
N ARG A 74 -16.78 21.96 -29.49
CA ARG A 74 -17.60 21.71 -30.69
C ARG A 74 -17.47 20.26 -31.14
N GLY A 75 -18.10 19.32 -30.42
CA GLY A 75 -18.11 17.90 -30.78
C GLY A 75 -17.20 17.06 -29.91
N TRP A 76 -16.71 15.95 -30.49
CA TRP A 76 -15.92 14.94 -29.80
C TRP A 76 -14.69 14.61 -30.60
N VAL A 77 -13.65 14.14 -29.91
CA VAL A 77 -12.49 13.49 -30.51
C VAL A 77 -12.21 12.19 -29.77
N PHE A 78 -11.98 11.16 -30.55
CA PHE A 78 -11.51 9.86 -30.08
C PHE A 78 -10.12 9.61 -30.67
N ARG A 79 -9.19 9.09 -29.83
CA ARG A 79 -7.86 8.65 -30.28
C ARG A 79 -7.45 7.39 -29.59
N GLU A 80 -6.77 6.52 -30.34
CA GLU A 80 -6.19 5.28 -29.81
C GLU A 80 -4.82 5.01 -30.44
N TRP A 81 -3.95 4.35 -29.68
CA TRP A 81 -2.67 3.84 -30.17
C TRP A 81 -2.81 2.37 -30.53
N ALA A 82 -2.84 2.06 -31.81
CA ALA A 82 -2.98 0.72 -32.36
C ALA A 82 -2.14 0.59 -33.63
N PRO A 83 -0.82 0.48 -33.51
CA PRO A 83 0.11 0.54 -34.66
C PRO A 83 -0.12 -0.59 -35.66
N ASN A 84 -0.60 -1.74 -35.19
CA ASN A 84 -0.80 -2.94 -36.00
C ASN A 84 -2.18 -3.01 -36.65
N ALA A 85 -3.11 -2.11 -36.27
CA ALA A 85 -4.43 -2.06 -36.83
C ALA A 85 -4.39 -1.62 -38.30
N THR A 86 -5.26 -2.24 -39.15
CA THR A 86 -5.49 -1.84 -40.53
C THR A 86 -6.73 -0.97 -40.65
N ASP A 87 -7.67 -1.11 -39.72
CA ASP A 87 -8.88 -0.28 -39.65
C ASP A 87 -9.46 -0.25 -38.24
N ILE A 88 -10.12 0.85 -37.86
CA ILE A 88 -10.84 1.00 -36.60
C ILE A 88 -12.15 1.74 -36.79
N TYR A 89 -13.25 1.17 -36.29
CA TYR A 89 -14.56 1.79 -36.23
C TYR A 89 -15.01 1.91 -34.76
N LEU A 90 -15.66 3.00 -34.40
CA LEU A 90 -16.46 3.01 -33.18
C LEU A 90 -17.83 2.41 -33.47
N ILE A 91 -18.22 1.41 -32.67
CA ILE A 91 -19.51 0.79 -32.67
C ILE A 91 -20.19 0.95 -31.32
N GLY A 92 -21.48 1.18 -31.29
CA GLY A 92 -22.20 1.38 -30.04
C GLY A 92 -23.68 1.72 -30.24
N ASP A 93 -24.32 2.18 -29.17
CA ASP A 93 -25.75 2.55 -29.17
C ASP A 93 -26.08 3.62 -30.19
N PHE A 94 -25.13 4.44 -30.60
CA PHE A 94 -25.30 5.54 -31.55
C PHE A 94 -25.38 5.08 -33.02
N ASN A 95 -24.98 3.83 -33.34
CA ASN A 95 -25.00 3.27 -34.68
C ASN A 95 -25.49 1.80 -34.75
N ASN A 96 -26.28 1.39 -33.72
CA ASN A 96 -26.81 0.03 -33.58
C ASN A 96 -25.73 -1.06 -33.63
N TRP A 97 -24.53 -0.75 -33.09
CA TRP A 97 -23.39 -1.68 -32.97
C TRP A 97 -22.90 -2.19 -34.33
N THR A 98 -23.01 -1.40 -35.38
CA THR A 98 -22.60 -1.73 -36.75
C THR A 98 -21.44 -0.85 -37.22
N GLU A 99 -20.64 -1.36 -38.14
CA GLU A 99 -19.64 -0.56 -38.84
C GLU A 99 -20.31 0.51 -39.70
N ASP A 100 -19.92 1.77 -39.53
CA ASP A 100 -20.42 2.91 -40.27
C ASP A 100 -19.24 3.84 -40.58
N GLU A 101 -19.13 4.25 -41.87
CA GLU A 101 -18.07 5.15 -42.32
C GLU A 101 -18.03 6.49 -41.59
N HIS A 102 -19.15 6.94 -41.01
CA HIS A 102 -19.21 8.14 -40.19
C HIS A 102 -18.42 7.97 -38.91
N TYR A 103 -18.30 6.74 -38.40
CA TYR A 103 -17.59 6.40 -37.15
C TYR A 103 -16.26 5.70 -37.40
N ARG A 104 -15.74 5.74 -38.63
CA ARG A 104 -14.44 5.20 -38.99
C ARG A 104 -13.30 6.13 -38.56
N CYS A 105 -12.33 5.59 -37.87
CA CYS A 105 -11.11 6.31 -37.48
C CYS A 105 -10.15 6.48 -38.65
N LYS A 106 -9.40 7.55 -38.66
CA LYS A 106 -8.31 7.81 -39.63
C LYS A 106 -6.96 7.59 -38.98
N ARG A 107 -6.10 6.84 -39.63
CA ARG A 107 -4.73 6.65 -39.19
C ARG A 107 -3.94 7.95 -39.34
N ILE A 108 -3.20 8.31 -38.28
CA ILE A 108 -2.23 9.41 -38.32
C ILE A 108 -0.89 8.82 -38.76
N GLU A 109 -0.50 9.15 -39.98
CA GLU A 109 0.69 8.58 -40.62
C GLU A 109 1.95 8.76 -39.75
N GLY A 110 2.77 7.71 -39.69
CA GLY A 110 4.07 7.70 -39.00
C GLY A 110 3.99 7.61 -37.46
N THR A 111 2.79 7.48 -36.86
CA THR A 111 2.64 7.49 -35.40
C THR A 111 2.05 6.21 -34.78
N GLY A 112 1.38 5.37 -35.58
CA GLY A 112 0.57 4.27 -35.07
C GLY A 112 -0.73 4.69 -34.37
N ASN A 113 -1.05 5.97 -34.36
CA ASN A 113 -2.24 6.53 -33.75
C ASN A 113 -3.40 6.60 -34.72
N TRP A 114 -4.60 6.50 -34.18
CA TRP A 114 -5.87 6.63 -34.90
C TRP A 114 -6.67 7.77 -34.32
N GLU A 115 -7.38 8.55 -35.15
CA GLU A 115 -8.21 9.68 -34.73
C GLU A 115 -9.58 9.62 -35.42
N LEU A 116 -10.63 9.92 -34.66
CA LEU A 116 -11.98 10.18 -35.15
C LEU A 116 -12.51 11.48 -34.55
N ARG A 117 -13.08 12.35 -35.41
CA ARG A 117 -13.73 13.60 -34.97
C ARG A 117 -15.21 13.53 -35.32
N LEU A 118 -16.04 13.78 -34.31
CA LEU A 118 -17.51 13.69 -34.40
C LEU A 118 -18.16 15.01 -34.01
N LYS A 119 -19.37 15.24 -34.48
CA LYS A 119 -20.19 16.38 -34.08
C LYS A 119 -20.75 16.15 -32.66
N GLU A 120 -21.20 17.23 -32.05
CA GLU A 120 -21.78 17.14 -30.70
C GLU A 120 -22.95 16.17 -30.57
N LYS A 121 -23.84 16.17 -31.58
CA LYS A 121 -25.04 15.33 -31.64
C LYS A 121 -24.76 13.84 -31.88
N ASP A 122 -23.56 13.49 -32.30
CA ASP A 122 -23.22 12.12 -32.70
C ASP A 122 -23.03 11.18 -31.52
N LEU A 123 -22.72 11.71 -30.35
CA LEU A 123 -22.58 10.96 -29.09
C LEU A 123 -23.35 11.63 -27.96
N GLN A 124 -23.91 10.81 -27.06
CA GLN A 124 -24.61 11.26 -25.86
C GLN A 124 -24.03 10.58 -24.61
N HIS A 125 -24.11 11.29 -23.49
CA HIS A 125 -23.75 10.72 -22.18
C HIS A 125 -24.51 9.43 -21.91
N GLY A 126 -23.82 8.42 -21.40
CA GLY A 126 -24.38 7.13 -21.00
C GLY A 126 -24.41 6.07 -22.12
N GLN A 127 -24.25 6.46 -23.40
CA GLN A 127 -24.21 5.49 -24.49
C GLN A 127 -23.02 4.54 -24.36
N LEU A 128 -23.25 3.26 -24.65
CA LEU A 128 -22.22 2.23 -24.64
C LEU A 128 -21.53 2.16 -26.01
N TYR A 129 -20.24 1.83 -25.98
CA TYR A 129 -19.46 1.68 -27.20
C TYR A 129 -18.27 0.74 -27.05
N LYS A 130 -17.74 0.29 -28.19
CA LYS A 130 -16.45 -0.41 -28.34
C LYS A 130 -15.73 0.06 -29.58
N MET A 131 -14.51 -0.37 -29.76
CA MET A 131 -13.81 -0.33 -31.04
C MET A 131 -14.03 -1.66 -31.77
N LYS A 132 -14.42 -1.64 -33.04
CA LYS A 132 -14.22 -2.74 -33.98
C LYS A 132 -12.86 -2.53 -34.63
N VAL A 133 -11.89 -3.36 -34.27
CA VAL A 133 -10.50 -3.24 -34.73
C VAL A 133 -10.23 -4.34 -35.76
N LYS A 134 -9.63 -3.98 -36.88
CA LYS A 134 -9.18 -4.92 -37.93
C LYS A 134 -7.64 -4.87 -37.99
N TRP A 135 -7.06 -6.03 -38.27
CA TRP A 135 -5.61 -6.18 -38.45
C TRP A 135 -5.35 -7.24 -39.52
N ASP A 136 -4.11 -7.40 -39.94
CA ASP A 136 -3.79 -8.43 -40.95
C ASP A 136 -4.08 -9.84 -40.39
N GLY A 137 -5.02 -10.53 -41.01
CA GLY A 137 -5.44 -11.87 -40.61
C GLY A 137 -6.55 -11.96 -39.54
N GLY A 138 -7.13 -10.81 -39.07
CA GLY A 138 -8.19 -10.88 -38.07
C GLY A 138 -8.91 -9.57 -37.77
N GLU A 139 -9.90 -9.69 -36.93
CA GLU A 139 -10.65 -8.54 -36.39
C GLU A 139 -11.25 -8.88 -35.02
N GLY A 140 -11.60 -7.87 -34.23
CA GLY A 140 -12.28 -8.07 -32.97
C GLY A 140 -12.88 -6.79 -32.40
N GLU A 141 -13.80 -6.98 -31.44
CA GLU A 141 -14.29 -5.89 -30.61
C GLU A 141 -13.38 -5.70 -29.43
N ARG A 142 -13.04 -4.43 -29.11
CA ARG A 142 -12.11 -4.08 -28.03
C ARG A 142 -12.63 -2.90 -27.24
N ILE A 143 -12.34 -2.89 -25.94
CA ILE A 143 -12.47 -1.69 -25.11
C ILE A 143 -11.22 -0.83 -25.37
N PRO A 144 -11.39 0.50 -25.61
CA PRO A 144 -10.23 1.38 -25.80
C PRO A 144 -9.27 1.37 -24.59
N ALA A 145 -7.97 1.30 -24.85
CA ALA A 145 -6.94 1.23 -23.78
C ALA A 145 -6.98 2.43 -22.82
N TRP A 146 -7.38 3.60 -23.33
CA TRP A 146 -7.44 4.85 -22.56
C TRP A 146 -8.87 5.20 -22.11
N CYS A 147 -9.76 4.20 -22.03
CA CYS A 147 -11.14 4.41 -21.64
C CYS A 147 -11.25 4.80 -20.17
N ARG A 148 -12.03 5.86 -19.87
CA ARG A 148 -12.21 6.41 -18.51
C ARG A 148 -13.44 5.91 -17.79
N ARG A 149 -14.34 5.25 -18.49
CA ARG A 149 -15.54 4.64 -17.92
C ARG A 149 -15.86 3.35 -18.66
N VAL A 150 -15.92 2.26 -17.93
CA VAL A 150 -16.28 0.94 -18.40
C VAL A 150 -17.36 0.41 -17.48
N VAL A 151 -18.39 -0.21 -18.04
CA VAL A 151 -19.52 -0.76 -17.29
C VAL A 151 -19.82 -2.18 -17.74
N GLN A 152 -20.30 -3.00 -16.81
CA GLN A 152 -20.71 -4.37 -17.07
C GLN A 152 -22.23 -4.44 -17.20
N ASP A 153 -22.73 -5.10 -18.22
CA ASP A 153 -24.15 -5.44 -18.35
C ASP A 153 -24.53 -6.52 -17.31
N ASP A 154 -25.59 -6.29 -16.57
CA ASP A 154 -25.99 -7.17 -15.46
C ASP A 154 -26.45 -8.56 -15.90
N GLN A 155 -26.98 -8.69 -17.11
CA GLN A 155 -27.52 -9.95 -17.64
C GLN A 155 -26.46 -10.74 -18.39
N THR A 156 -25.79 -10.09 -19.34
CA THR A 156 -24.81 -10.74 -20.22
C THR A 156 -23.42 -10.84 -19.61
N LYS A 157 -23.15 -10.03 -18.59
CA LYS A 157 -21.83 -9.85 -17.96
C LYS A 157 -20.75 -9.30 -18.91
N ILE A 158 -21.15 -8.80 -20.07
CA ILE A 158 -20.25 -8.20 -21.05
C ILE A 158 -19.89 -6.78 -20.60
N PHE A 159 -18.60 -6.44 -20.69
CA PHE A 159 -18.12 -5.10 -20.44
C PHE A 159 -18.14 -4.25 -21.72
N SER A 160 -18.48 -2.99 -21.58
CA SER A 160 -18.42 -1.98 -22.64
C SER A 160 -17.90 -0.67 -22.12
N ALA A 161 -17.20 0.07 -22.96
CA ALA A 161 -16.88 1.46 -22.68
C ALA A 161 -18.18 2.29 -22.67
N GLN A 162 -18.20 3.35 -21.87
CA GLN A 162 -19.35 4.25 -21.78
C GLN A 162 -18.94 5.70 -22.04
N VAL A 163 -19.70 6.39 -22.86
CA VAL A 163 -19.55 7.84 -23.08
C VAL A 163 -19.85 8.54 -21.76
N TRP A 164 -18.84 9.13 -21.16
CA TRP A 164 -18.96 9.78 -19.84
C TRP A 164 -18.80 11.29 -19.97
N ASN A 165 -19.89 12.00 -19.86
CA ASN A 165 -19.95 13.47 -19.89
C ASN A 165 -21.21 13.91 -19.13
N PRO A 166 -21.22 13.80 -17.78
CA PRO A 166 -22.38 14.16 -16.99
C PRO A 166 -22.72 15.66 -17.14
N ALA A 167 -24.00 15.98 -17.08
CA ALA A 167 -24.47 17.36 -17.15
C ALA A 167 -23.95 18.20 -15.99
N GLU A 168 -23.76 17.58 -14.83
CA GLU A 168 -23.22 18.17 -13.62
C GLU A 168 -21.94 17.42 -13.23
N PRO A 169 -20.75 17.83 -13.74
CA PRO A 169 -19.49 17.23 -13.33
C PRO A 169 -19.20 17.57 -11.87
N TYR A 170 -18.46 16.67 -11.21
CA TYR A 170 -18.11 16.85 -9.80
C TYR A 170 -17.32 18.15 -9.58
N VAL A 171 -17.74 18.95 -8.60
CA VAL A 171 -17.06 20.16 -8.17
C VAL A 171 -16.41 19.92 -6.80
N TRP A 172 -15.08 19.97 -6.79
CA TRP A 172 -14.29 19.79 -5.57
C TRP A 172 -14.57 20.88 -4.53
N LYS A 173 -14.87 20.47 -3.30
CA LYS A 173 -15.12 21.35 -2.16
C LYS A 173 -13.82 21.67 -1.43
N LYS A 174 -12.88 20.72 -1.41
CA LYS A 174 -11.55 20.85 -0.80
C LYS A 174 -10.48 20.95 -1.88
N ASN A 175 -10.11 22.19 -2.25
CA ASN A 175 -9.15 22.44 -3.34
C ASN A 175 -7.68 22.30 -2.95
N SER A 176 -7.38 22.18 -1.66
CA SER A 176 -6.01 21.96 -1.18
C SER A 176 -6.03 21.04 0.03
N PHE A 177 -5.31 19.96 -0.07
CA PHE A 177 -5.11 19.01 1.02
C PHE A 177 -3.61 18.65 1.10
N LYS A 178 -3.11 18.49 2.32
CA LYS A 178 -1.74 18.03 2.57
C LYS A 178 -1.76 16.87 3.55
N PRO A 179 -1.24 15.70 3.15
CA PRO A 179 -1.16 14.54 4.02
C PRO A 179 -0.32 14.78 5.29
N LYS A 180 -0.79 14.27 6.42
CA LYS A 180 0.00 14.21 7.64
C LYS A 180 0.81 12.90 7.63
N LYS A 181 2.14 13.02 7.48
CA LYS A 181 3.04 11.86 7.31
C LYS A 181 3.82 11.49 8.58
N SER A 182 3.53 12.06 9.73
CA SER A 182 4.35 11.85 10.93
C SER A 182 3.52 11.63 12.20
N PRO A 183 3.24 10.35 12.55
CA PRO A 183 3.38 9.15 11.73
C PRO A 183 2.27 9.02 10.69
N LEU A 184 2.51 8.25 9.62
CA LEU A 184 1.49 7.84 8.67
C LEU A 184 0.73 6.64 9.24
N LEU A 185 -0.58 6.80 9.47
CA LEU A 185 -1.45 5.78 10.06
C LEU A 185 -2.51 5.41 9.03
N ILE A 186 -2.32 4.26 8.39
CA ILE A 186 -3.08 3.83 7.21
C ILE A 186 -4.16 2.84 7.61
N TYR A 187 -5.37 3.07 7.11
CA TYR A 187 -6.47 2.13 7.13
C TYR A 187 -6.65 1.52 5.74
N GLU A 188 -6.20 0.30 5.55
CA GLU A 188 -6.37 -0.43 4.29
C GLU A 188 -7.81 -0.91 4.16
N CYS A 189 -8.42 -0.71 2.99
CA CYS A 189 -9.83 -1.00 2.79
C CYS A 189 -10.14 -1.45 1.35
N HIS A 190 -11.16 -2.30 1.23
CA HIS A 190 -11.78 -2.69 -0.03
C HIS A 190 -13.21 -2.16 -0.07
N ILE A 191 -13.52 -1.33 -1.06
CA ILE A 191 -14.82 -0.62 -1.12
C ILE A 191 -15.98 -1.60 -1.12
N GLY A 192 -15.92 -2.63 -1.95
CA GLY A 192 -17.02 -3.57 -2.15
C GLY A 192 -17.36 -4.44 -0.95
N MET A 193 -16.40 -4.71 -0.05
CA MET A 193 -16.64 -5.55 1.13
C MET A 193 -16.79 -4.76 2.43
N ALA A 194 -16.78 -3.43 2.38
CA ALA A 194 -16.77 -2.57 3.57
C ALA A 194 -18.15 -2.33 4.19
N GLN A 195 -19.02 -3.36 4.26
CA GLN A 195 -20.37 -3.25 4.80
C GLN A 195 -20.87 -4.58 5.36
N ASP A 196 -21.95 -4.54 6.19
CA ASP A 196 -22.56 -5.72 6.81
C ASP A 196 -23.32 -6.61 5.82
N ALA A 197 -23.98 -6.02 4.81
CA ALA A 197 -24.82 -6.76 3.88
C ALA A 197 -24.00 -7.67 2.95
N GLU A 198 -24.56 -8.83 2.60
CA GLU A 198 -23.96 -9.78 1.65
C GLU A 198 -24.14 -9.32 0.20
N LYS A 199 -23.48 -8.23 -0.15
CA LYS A 199 -23.50 -7.60 -1.48
C LYS A 199 -22.20 -6.84 -1.73
N VAL A 200 -22.01 -6.33 -2.94
CA VAL A 200 -20.96 -5.36 -3.25
C VAL A 200 -21.34 -3.97 -2.69
N GLY A 201 -20.46 -3.36 -1.91
CA GLY A 201 -20.63 -2.00 -1.40
C GLY A 201 -20.27 -0.94 -2.44
N SER A 202 -20.73 0.30 -2.22
CA SER A 202 -20.48 1.43 -3.10
C SER A 202 -19.55 2.49 -2.51
N TYR A 203 -19.01 3.37 -3.37
CA TYR A 203 -18.26 4.55 -2.95
C TYR A 203 -19.06 5.43 -1.98
N THR A 204 -20.35 5.61 -2.25
CA THR A 204 -21.25 6.39 -1.38
C THR A 204 -21.46 5.73 -0.04
N GLU A 205 -21.73 4.42 0.00
CA GLU A 205 -21.89 3.67 1.26
C GLU A 205 -20.59 3.71 2.09
N PHE A 206 -19.43 3.58 1.47
CA PHE A 206 -18.15 3.70 2.16
C PHE A 206 -17.96 5.11 2.74
N LYS A 207 -18.19 6.14 1.93
CA LYS A 207 -18.09 7.54 2.33
C LYS A 207 -18.97 7.86 3.54
N ASP A 208 -20.22 7.39 3.55
CA ASP A 208 -21.21 7.76 4.55
C ASP A 208 -21.13 6.90 5.83
N ASN A 209 -20.74 5.61 5.72
CA ASN A 209 -20.83 4.67 6.82
C ASN A 209 -19.46 4.25 7.38
N VAL A 210 -18.43 4.14 6.56
CA VAL A 210 -17.11 3.59 6.96
C VAL A 210 -16.10 4.70 7.22
N LEU A 211 -16.01 5.68 6.34
CA LEU A 211 -15.05 6.78 6.47
C LEU A 211 -15.16 7.54 7.81
N PRO A 212 -16.36 7.82 8.36
CA PRO A 212 -16.49 8.40 9.70
C PRO A 212 -15.93 7.50 10.82
N ARG A 213 -16.03 6.16 10.69
CA ARG A 213 -15.43 5.20 11.63
C ARG A 213 -13.90 5.29 11.60
N VAL A 214 -13.31 5.34 10.41
CA VAL A 214 -11.86 5.49 10.21
C VAL A 214 -11.35 6.79 10.85
N ALA A 215 -12.06 7.90 10.63
CA ALA A 215 -11.74 9.19 11.24
C ALA A 215 -11.80 9.14 12.77
N LYS A 216 -12.87 8.54 13.33
CA LYS A 216 -13.05 8.37 14.78
C LYS A 216 -11.98 7.48 15.39
N ALA A 217 -11.58 6.42 14.72
CA ALA A 217 -10.50 5.52 15.14
C ALA A 217 -9.13 6.22 15.17
N GLY A 218 -8.97 7.33 14.42
CA GLY A 218 -7.77 8.16 14.47
C GLY A 218 -6.74 7.87 13.38
N TYR A 219 -7.07 7.10 12.36
CA TYR A 219 -6.24 6.96 11.17
C TYR A 219 -6.20 8.27 10.37
N ASN A 220 -5.11 8.55 9.68
CA ASN A 220 -4.92 9.77 8.90
C ASN A 220 -4.73 9.52 7.41
N ALA A 221 -4.81 8.27 7.00
CA ALA A 221 -4.84 7.85 5.60
C ALA A 221 -5.73 6.62 5.41
N ILE A 222 -6.40 6.51 4.28
CA ILE A 222 -6.95 5.26 3.77
C ILE A 222 -6.12 4.80 2.57
N GLN A 223 -5.88 3.49 2.48
CA GLN A 223 -5.32 2.83 1.30
C GLN A 223 -6.44 2.01 0.67
N ILE A 224 -6.93 2.45 -0.48
CA ILE A 224 -8.00 1.76 -1.20
C ILE A 224 -7.36 0.69 -2.07
N MET A 225 -7.67 -0.59 -1.79
CA MET A 225 -7.26 -1.73 -2.61
C MET A 225 -7.73 -1.53 -4.05
N ALA A 226 -6.98 -2.10 -5.00
CA ALA A 226 -7.10 -1.90 -6.43
C ALA A 226 -8.53 -1.66 -6.94
N ILE A 227 -8.80 -0.44 -7.42
CA ILE A 227 -10.12 0.00 -7.91
C ILE A 227 -10.15 0.30 -9.41
N GLN A 228 -9.03 0.10 -10.12
CA GLN A 228 -9.05 0.13 -11.57
C GLN A 228 -10.00 -0.97 -12.07
N GLU A 229 -10.69 -0.75 -13.19
CA GLU A 229 -11.71 -1.72 -13.64
C GLU A 229 -11.11 -3.08 -13.94
N HIS A 230 -11.77 -4.12 -13.49
CA HIS A 230 -11.33 -5.50 -13.56
C HIS A 230 -12.52 -6.43 -13.84
N PRO A 231 -12.37 -7.49 -14.67
CA PRO A 231 -13.49 -8.33 -15.09
C PRO A 231 -13.98 -9.25 -13.96
N TYR A 232 -13.09 -9.71 -13.08
CA TYR A 232 -13.42 -10.66 -12.05
C TYR A 232 -13.34 -10.05 -10.63
N TYR A 233 -14.48 -9.98 -9.96
CA TYR A 233 -14.57 -9.41 -8.59
C TYR A 233 -13.67 -10.14 -7.58
N GLY A 234 -13.53 -11.47 -7.71
CA GLY A 234 -12.68 -12.29 -6.86
C GLY A 234 -11.17 -12.08 -7.03
N SER A 235 -10.75 -11.26 -8.01
CA SER A 235 -9.36 -10.81 -8.11
C SER A 235 -9.01 -9.69 -7.14
N PHE A 236 -9.94 -9.22 -6.32
CA PHE A 236 -9.78 -8.08 -5.41
C PHE A 236 -9.44 -6.75 -6.11
N GLY A 237 -9.52 -6.71 -7.44
CA GLY A 237 -9.10 -5.60 -8.27
C GLY A 237 -7.68 -5.73 -8.85
N TYR A 238 -6.94 -6.77 -8.52
CA TYR A 238 -5.55 -6.93 -8.97
C TYR A 238 -5.39 -7.49 -10.39
N HIS A 239 -6.46 -7.99 -11.03
CA HIS A 239 -6.47 -8.35 -12.45
C HIS A 239 -7.08 -7.23 -13.31
N VAL A 240 -6.34 -6.13 -13.45
CA VAL A 240 -6.81 -4.91 -14.12
C VAL A 240 -6.98 -5.13 -15.61
N SER A 241 -8.14 -4.70 -16.15
CA SER A 241 -8.43 -4.67 -17.59
C SER A 241 -8.42 -3.25 -18.17
N SER A 242 -8.90 -2.25 -17.41
CA SER A 242 -9.00 -0.86 -17.88
C SER A 242 -8.36 0.09 -16.87
N PHE A 243 -7.18 0.56 -17.19
CA PHE A 243 -6.29 1.28 -16.27
C PHE A 243 -6.76 2.71 -15.92
N PHE A 244 -7.54 3.35 -16.78
CA PHE A 244 -8.03 4.72 -16.58
C PHE A 244 -9.49 4.78 -16.11
N ALA A 245 -10.15 3.64 -15.92
CA ALA A 245 -11.52 3.57 -15.45
C ALA A 245 -11.59 3.11 -13.99
N PRO A 246 -12.23 3.87 -13.08
CA PRO A 246 -12.59 3.34 -11.77
C PRO A 246 -13.66 2.26 -11.94
N SER A 247 -13.57 1.19 -11.13
CA SER A 247 -14.52 0.07 -11.22
C SER A 247 -15.95 0.53 -11.04
N SER A 248 -16.76 0.21 -12.04
CA SER A 248 -18.18 0.55 -12.07
C SER A 248 -19.02 -0.23 -11.06
N ARG A 249 -18.47 -1.33 -10.52
CA ARG A 249 -19.13 -2.09 -9.47
C ARG A 249 -19.39 -1.28 -8.21
N PHE A 250 -18.53 -0.30 -7.95
CA PHE A 250 -18.61 0.51 -6.73
C PHE A 250 -19.34 1.83 -6.93
N GLY A 251 -19.68 2.19 -8.18
CA GLY A 251 -20.40 3.42 -8.49
C GLY A 251 -19.83 4.20 -9.68
N THR A 252 -20.03 5.50 -9.64
CA THR A 252 -19.60 6.44 -10.69
C THR A 252 -18.28 7.12 -10.35
N PRO A 253 -17.57 7.71 -11.34
CA PRO A 253 -16.41 8.55 -11.09
C PRO A 253 -16.70 9.72 -10.13
N GLU A 254 -17.88 10.33 -10.22
CA GLU A 254 -18.29 11.44 -9.35
C GLU A 254 -18.47 10.98 -7.89
N GLU A 255 -18.97 9.78 -7.67
CA GLU A 255 -19.09 9.20 -6.32
C GLU A 255 -17.71 8.91 -5.71
N LEU A 256 -16.75 8.44 -6.50
CA LEU A 256 -15.36 8.27 -6.05
C LEU A 256 -14.73 9.63 -5.70
N LYS A 257 -14.92 10.66 -6.54
CA LYS A 257 -14.46 12.02 -6.25
C LYS A 257 -15.08 12.54 -4.95
N ALA A 258 -16.38 12.31 -4.74
CA ALA A 258 -17.08 12.70 -3.52
C ALA A 258 -16.52 12.01 -2.28
N LEU A 259 -16.12 10.73 -2.39
CA LEU A 259 -15.49 9.99 -1.30
C LEU A 259 -14.12 10.59 -0.95
N ILE A 260 -13.29 10.90 -1.94
CA ILE A 260 -11.95 11.47 -1.74
C ILE A 260 -12.06 12.89 -1.14
N ASP A 261 -12.97 13.71 -1.66
CA ASP A 261 -13.21 15.07 -1.14
C ASP A 261 -13.67 15.05 0.34
N GLU A 262 -14.54 14.09 0.71
CA GLU A 262 -14.95 13.90 2.09
C GLU A 262 -13.80 13.39 2.99
N ALA A 263 -12.95 12.49 2.48
CA ALA A 263 -11.76 12.07 3.20
C ALA A 263 -10.83 13.26 3.50
N HIS A 264 -10.58 14.12 2.50
CA HIS A 264 -9.81 15.34 2.67
C HIS A 264 -10.45 16.32 3.67
N ARG A 265 -11.79 16.44 3.67
CA ARG A 265 -12.51 17.23 4.67
C ARG A 265 -12.27 16.74 6.09
N LEU A 266 -12.19 15.42 6.27
CA LEU A 266 -11.90 14.76 7.56
C LEU A 266 -10.40 14.75 7.92
N GLY A 267 -9.53 15.25 7.04
CA GLY A 267 -8.09 15.27 7.26
C GLY A 267 -7.40 13.93 6.99
N ILE A 268 -8.02 13.08 6.17
CA ILE A 268 -7.57 11.74 5.80
C ILE A 268 -7.01 11.78 4.36
N ALA A 269 -5.77 11.34 4.17
CA ALA A 269 -5.18 11.13 2.87
C ALA A 269 -5.78 9.89 2.18
N VAL A 270 -5.83 9.90 0.86
CA VAL A 270 -6.33 8.76 0.08
C VAL A 270 -5.21 8.23 -0.81
N ILE A 271 -4.74 7.03 -0.50
CA ILE A 271 -3.71 6.30 -1.24
C ILE A 271 -4.41 5.26 -2.12
N MET A 272 -4.05 5.21 -3.38
CA MET A 272 -4.56 4.19 -4.30
C MET A 272 -3.58 3.03 -4.39
N ASP A 273 -4.09 1.82 -4.30
CA ASP A 273 -3.36 0.62 -4.67
C ASP A 273 -3.33 0.52 -6.20
N ILE A 274 -2.15 0.71 -6.81
CA ILE A 274 -1.98 0.77 -8.26
C ILE A 274 -1.25 -0.45 -8.78
N VAL A 275 -1.83 -1.11 -9.77
CA VAL A 275 -1.30 -2.33 -10.35
C VAL A 275 -0.59 -1.99 -11.67
N HIS A 276 0.72 -1.80 -11.63
CA HIS A 276 1.57 -1.59 -12.80
C HIS A 276 2.59 -2.73 -13.00
N SER A 277 2.52 -3.74 -12.15
CA SER A 277 3.33 -4.96 -12.26
C SER A 277 2.84 -5.91 -13.36
N HIS A 278 1.53 -5.90 -13.64
CA HIS A 278 0.91 -6.82 -14.60
C HIS A 278 -0.48 -6.33 -15.04
N ALA A 279 -1.06 -7.02 -16.02
CA ALA A 279 -2.45 -6.85 -16.46
C ALA A 279 -3.16 -8.21 -16.53
N VAL A 280 -4.49 -8.20 -16.50
CA VAL A 280 -5.27 -9.42 -16.68
C VAL A 280 -5.01 -10.05 -18.06
N LYS A 281 -4.95 -11.38 -18.09
CA LYS A 281 -4.84 -12.16 -19.34
C LYS A 281 -6.19 -12.22 -20.07
N ASN A 282 -6.57 -11.09 -20.67
CA ASN A 282 -7.84 -10.91 -21.36
C ASN A 282 -7.63 -10.09 -22.64
N GLU A 283 -8.06 -10.65 -23.78
CA GLU A 283 -7.92 -10.03 -25.11
C GLU A 283 -9.08 -9.09 -25.47
N VAL A 284 -10.28 -9.36 -24.95
CA VAL A 284 -11.51 -8.65 -25.36
C VAL A 284 -11.73 -7.40 -24.51
N GLU A 285 -11.60 -7.54 -23.21
CA GLU A 285 -11.89 -6.50 -22.24
C GLU A 285 -10.63 -5.81 -21.70
N GLY A 286 -9.46 -6.44 -21.91
CA GLY A 286 -8.16 -5.95 -21.47
C GLY A 286 -7.23 -5.60 -22.63
N LEU A 287 -5.94 -5.54 -22.33
CA LEU A 287 -4.88 -5.12 -23.27
C LEU A 287 -4.21 -6.30 -23.98
N GLY A 288 -4.65 -7.56 -23.72
CA GLY A 288 -3.92 -8.77 -24.14
C GLY A 288 -3.74 -8.92 -25.65
N ASN A 289 -4.65 -8.37 -26.46
CA ASN A 289 -4.53 -8.34 -27.90
C ASN A 289 -5.39 -7.22 -28.48
N LEU A 290 -4.93 -5.99 -28.41
CA LEU A 290 -5.73 -4.84 -28.83
C LEU A 290 -5.94 -4.81 -30.35
N ALA A 291 -4.90 -5.11 -31.14
CA ALA A 291 -4.90 -4.96 -32.59
C ALA A 291 -4.11 -6.06 -33.32
N GLY A 292 -4.23 -7.32 -32.87
CA GLY A 292 -3.55 -8.46 -33.49
C GLY A 292 -2.09 -8.65 -33.12
N ASP A 293 -1.57 -7.83 -32.20
CA ASP A 293 -0.24 -7.99 -31.61
C ASP A 293 -0.36 -8.15 -30.08
N PRO A 294 -0.20 -9.37 -29.55
CA PRO A 294 -0.27 -9.61 -28.10
C PRO A 294 0.87 -8.93 -27.33
N ASN A 295 1.94 -8.57 -28.03
CA ASN A 295 3.10 -7.90 -27.42
C ASN A 295 3.03 -6.37 -27.50
N GLN A 296 1.91 -5.78 -27.95
CA GLN A 296 1.81 -4.33 -28.06
C GLN A 296 2.19 -3.62 -26.76
N PHE A 297 1.69 -4.07 -25.62
CA PHE A 297 1.98 -3.55 -24.28
C PHE A 297 2.94 -4.42 -23.47
N PHE A 298 3.12 -5.67 -23.84
CA PHE A 298 3.74 -6.70 -23.01
C PHE A 298 5.05 -7.21 -23.60
N TYR A 299 5.88 -7.82 -22.77
CA TYR A 299 7.10 -8.47 -23.20
C TYR A 299 6.79 -9.62 -24.17
N PRO A 300 7.65 -9.88 -25.14
CA PRO A 300 7.55 -11.07 -25.99
C PRO A 300 8.15 -12.32 -25.34
N GLY A 301 7.78 -13.49 -25.86
CA GLY A 301 8.37 -14.78 -25.49
C GLY A 301 8.04 -15.20 -24.07
N GLU A 302 9.00 -15.81 -23.37
CA GLU A 302 8.82 -16.36 -22.03
C GLU A 302 8.49 -15.30 -20.96
N ARG A 303 8.82 -14.04 -21.22
CA ARG A 303 8.52 -12.92 -20.30
C ARG A 303 7.11 -12.35 -20.48
N HIS A 304 6.33 -12.87 -21.43
CA HIS A 304 5.00 -12.37 -21.75
C HIS A 304 4.03 -12.56 -20.58
N GLU A 305 4.05 -13.75 -19.98
CA GLU A 305 3.13 -14.14 -18.92
C GLU A 305 3.85 -14.28 -17.58
N HIS A 306 3.16 -13.87 -16.51
CA HIS A 306 3.63 -14.10 -15.15
C HIS A 306 3.38 -15.56 -14.75
N PRO A 307 4.42 -16.33 -14.36
CA PRO A 307 4.30 -17.77 -14.17
C PRO A 307 3.39 -18.20 -12.99
N ALA A 308 3.13 -17.29 -12.03
CA ALA A 308 2.36 -17.59 -10.83
C ALA A 308 1.01 -16.88 -10.74
N TRP A 309 0.78 -15.79 -11.52
CA TRP A 309 -0.39 -14.92 -11.33
C TRP A 309 -1.41 -14.95 -12.47
N ASP A 310 -1.21 -15.82 -13.47
CA ASP A 310 -2.07 -15.90 -14.67
C ASP A 310 -2.36 -14.51 -15.29
N SER A 311 -1.30 -13.75 -15.51
CA SER A 311 -1.34 -12.36 -15.94
C SER A 311 -0.26 -12.03 -16.96
N LEU A 312 -0.34 -10.85 -17.58
CA LEU A 312 0.58 -10.38 -18.62
C LEU A 312 1.54 -9.34 -18.04
N CYS A 313 2.84 -9.43 -18.39
CA CYS A 313 3.89 -8.56 -17.90
C CYS A 313 4.19 -7.41 -18.86
N PHE A 314 4.05 -6.16 -18.42
CA PHE A 314 4.34 -4.96 -19.21
C PHE A 314 5.79 -4.90 -19.69
N ASP A 315 5.99 -4.47 -20.93
CA ASP A 315 7.32 -4.20 -21.49
C ASP A 315 7.77 -2.77 -21.14
N TYR A 316 8.43 -2.64 -20.00
CA TYR A 316 8.94 -1.36 -19.50
C TYR A 316 10.08 -0.77 -20.38
N GLY A 317 10.56 -1.49 -21.38
CA GLY A 317 11.54 -1.00 -22.35
C GLY A 317 10.93 -0.10 -23.44
N LYS A 318 9.60 -0.22 -23.68
CA LYS A 318 8.89 0.54 -24.71
C LYS A 318 8.49 1.93 -24.21
N ASP A 319 8.82 2.96 -24.97
CA ASP A 319 8.48 4.36 -24.62
C ASP A 319 6.97 4.58 -24.56
N GLU A 320 6.18 3.91 -25.42
CA GLU A 320 4.73 4.00 -25.44
C GLU A 320 4.09 3.34 -24.19
N VAL A 321 4.68 2.26 -23.68
CA VAL A 321 4.24 1.62 -22.44
C VAL A 321 4.59 2.49 -21.24
N ILE A 322 5.81 3.04 -21.18
CA ILE A 322 6.18 4.02 -20.16
C ILE A 322 5.24 5.23 -20.21
N HIS A 323 4.93 5.73 -21.39
CA HIS A 323 3.97 6.83 -21.59
C HIS A 323 2.58 6.49 -21.04
N PHE A 324 2.08 5.28 -21.31
CA PHE A 324 0.79 4.79 -20.83
C PHE A 324 0.77 4.75 -19.28
N LEU A 325 1.76 4.09 -18.68
CA LEU A 325 1.82 3.88 -17.23
C LEU A 325 2.10 5.18 -16.47
N LEU A 326 3.00 6.04 -16.95
CA LEU A 326 3.25 7.35 -16.33
C LEU A 326 2.03 8.27 -16.46
N SER A 327 1.36 8.28 -17.61
CA SER A 327 0.10 9.03 -17.78
C SER A 327 -1.00 8.53 -16.85
N ASN A 328 -0.99 7.24 -16.53
CA ASN A 328 -1.92 6.63 -15.58
C ASN A 328 -1.69 7.15 -14.15
N CYS A 329 -0.44 7.21 -13.67
CA CYS A 329 -0.13 7.84 -12.39
C CYS A 329 -0.60 9.29 -12.34
N ARG A 330 -0.30 10.08 -13.37
CA ARG A 330 -0.70 11.49 -13.43
C ARG A 330 -2.22 11.67 -13.48
N TYR A 331 -2.92 10.80 -14.20
CA TYR A 331 -4.38 10.82 -14.30
C TYR A 331 -5.05 10.64 -12.93
N TRP A 332 -4.63 9.65 -12.14
CA TRP A 332 -5.23 9.41 -10.83
C TRP A 332 -4.92 10.53 -9.83
N LEU A 333 -3.73 11.14 -9.89
CA LEU A 333 -3.39 12.31 -9.08
C LEU A 333 -4.21 13.55 -9.49
N GLY A 334 -4.30 13.83 -10.79
CA GLY A 334 -4.90 15.06 -11.29
C GLY A 334 -6.41 15.03 -11.38
N GLU A 335 -6.99 13.93 -11.86
CA GLU A 335 -8.45 13.80 -12.06
C GLU A 335 -9.19 13.45 -10.78
N PHE A 336 -8.62 12.59 -9.93
CA PHE A 336 -9.26 12.10 -8.72
C PHE A 336 -8.66 12.64 -7.43
N HIS A 337 -7.57 13.41 -7.49
CA HIS A 337 -6.89 13.97 -6.34
C HIS A 337 -6.44 12.92 -5.31
N PHE A 338 -6.01 11.74 -5.75
CA PHE A 338 -5.33 10.81 -4.87
C PHE A 338 -4.05 11.44 -4.30
N ASP A 339 -3.73 11.12 -3.06
CA ASP A 339 -2.55 11.65 -2.37
C ASP A 339 -1.30 10.79 -2.58
N GLY A 340 -1.39 9.78 -3.40
CA GLY A 340 -0.28 8.91 -3.73
C GLY A 340 -0.70 7.46 -3.99
N PHE A 341 0.29 6.57 -4.02
CA PHE A 341 0.09 5.19 -4.44
C PHE A 341 0.83 4.19 -3.56
N ARG A 342 0.22 3.02 -3.38
CA ARG A 342 0.94 1.78 -3.08
C ARG A 342 1.10 1.03 -4.39
N PHE A 343 2.33 0.75 -4.79
CA PHE A 343 2.63 -0.05 -5.98
C PHE A 343 2.61 -1.52 -5.62
N ASP A 344 1.67 -2.23 -6.27
CA ASP A 344 1.48 -3.67 -6.13
C ASP A 344 2.59 -4.46 -6.82
N GLY A 345 3.05 -5.54 -6.16
CA GLY A 345 3.93 -6.53 -6.76
C GLY A 345 5.28 -6.01 -7.24
N VAL A 346 5.88 -5.03 -6.56
CA VAL A 346 7.17 -4.44 -6.98
C VAL A 346 8.27 -5.49 -7.06
N THR A 347 8.33 -6.46 -6.15
CA THR A 347 9.31 -7.56 -6.25
C THR A 347 9.22 -8.28 -7.59
N SER A 348 7.99 -8.53 -8.06
CA SER A 348 7.76 -9.18 -9.35
C SER A 348 8.27 -8.35 -10.55
N MET A 349 8.29 -7.03 -10.41
CA MET A 349 8.83 -6.14 -11.45
C MET A 349 10.35 -6.13 -11.48
N LEU A 350 11.01 -6.20 -10.32
CA LEU A 350 12.44 -5.99 -10.16
C LEU A 350 13.31 -7.09 -10.77
N TYR A 351 12.78 -8.31 -10.92
CA TYR A 351 13.57 -9.50 -11.30
C TYR A 351 12.95 -10.26 -12.46
N TYR A 352 13.80 -10.81 -13.33
CA TYR A 352 13.34 -11.68 -14.42
C TYR A 352 12.66 -12.96 -13.94
N SER A 353 13.03 -13.44 -12.75
CA SER A 353 12.38 -14.57 -12.05
C SER A 353 11.09 -14.17 -11.34
N HIS A 354 10.72 -12.88 -11.32
CA HIS A 354 9.64 -12.33 -10.49
C HIS A 354 9.86 -12.52 -8.97
N GLY A 355 11.11 -12.77 -8.55
CA GLY A 355 11.45 -13.11 -7.17
C GLY A 355 11.02 -14.53 -6.75
N LEU A 356 10.53 -15.34 -7.67
CA LEU A 356 10.05 -16.70 -7.38
C LEU A 356 11.24 -17.67 -7.24
N GLY A 357 11.26 -18.39 -6.10
CA GLY A 357 12.31 -19.37 -5.83
C GLY A 357 13.70 -18.81 -5.57
N GLU A 358 13.84 -17.50 -5.43
CA GLU A 358 15.10 -16.82 -5.10
C GLU A 358 15.21 -16.54 -3.60
N ALA A 359 16.43 -16.64 -3.08
CA ALA A 359 16.76 -16.26 -1.71
C ALA A 359 17.77 -15.10 -1.76
N PHE A 360 17.42 -13.98 -1.14
CA PHE A 360 18.27 -12.80 -1.06
C PHE A 360 19.04 -12.85 0.27
N MET A 361 20.22 -13.48 0.24
CA MET A 361 21.03 -13.73 1.44
C MET A 361 22.16 -12.71 1.64
N GLY A 362 22.48 -11.95 0.61
CA GLY A 362 23.56 -10.96 0.64
C GLY A 362 23.43 -9.90 -0.45
N TYR A 363 24.24 -8.84 -0.35
CA TYR A 363 24.16 -7.72 -1.28
C TYR A 363 24.41 -8.12 -2.75
N GLY A 364 25.24 -9.17 -3.00
CA GLY A 364 25.48 -9.67 -4.34
C GLY A 364 24.25 -10.16 -5.08
N ASP A 365 23.22 -10.59 -4.35
CA ASP A 365 21.99 -11.12 -4.93
C ASP A 365 21.11 -10.03 -5.59
N TYR A 366 21.38 -8.75 -5.29
CA TYR A 366 20.70 -7.60 -5.90
C TYR A 366 21.46 -6.99 -7.09
N PHE A 367 22.62 -7.55 -7.46
CA PHE A 367 23.52 -7.02 -8.48
C PHE A 367 24.20 -8.14 -9.27
N ASN A 368 23.46 -9.21 -9.58
CA ASN A 368 23.98 -10.41 -10.25
C ASN A 368 23.55 -10.53 -11.73
N GLY A 369 22.80 -9.53 -12.25
CA GLY A 369 22.32 -9.49 -13.62
C GLY A 369 20.97 -10.18 -13.84
N HIS A 370 20.27 -10.54 -12.77
CA HIS A 370 18.90 -11.09 -12.81
C HIS A 370 17.83 -9.99 -12.65
N GLU A 371 18.23 -8.76 -12.46
CA GLU A 371 17.34 -7.62 -12.30
C GLU A 371 16.83 -7.13 -13.65
N ASP A 372 15.58 -6.67 -13.68
CA ASP A 372 15.00 -6.00 -14.85
C ASP A 372 15.31 -4.49 -14.78
N ASP A 373 16.38 -4.08 -15.45
CA ASP A 373 16.81 -2.68 -15.47
C ASP A 373 15.78 -1.73 -16.09
N ASN A 374 14.91 -2.21 -17.00
CA ASN A 374 13.82 -1.41 -17.57
C ASN A 374 12.72 -1.16 -16.53
N ALA A 375 12.35 -2.17 -15.76
CA ALA A 375 11.39 -2.02 -14.68
C ALA A 375 11.91 -1.11 -13.56
N ILE A 376 13.19 -1.28 -13.17
CA ILE A 376 13.87 -0.40 -12.21
C ILE A 376 13.86 1.06 -12.71
N CYS A 377 14.20 1.27 -13.97
CA CYS A 377 14.14 2.59 -14.61
C CYS A 377 12.72 3.15 -14.56
N TYR A 378 11.71 2.38 -14.98
CA TYR A 378 10.31 2.79 -14.93
C TYR A 378 9.88 3.22 -13.52
N LEU A 379 10.18 2.44 -12.48
CA LEU A 379 9.83 2.76 -11.10
C LEU A 379 10.46 4.07 -10.62
N ALA A 380 11.72 4.32 -10.98
CA ALA A 380 12.39 5.59 -10.69
C ALA A 380 11.71 6.78 -11.40
N LEU A 381 11.34 6.61 -12.67
CA LEU A 381 10.61 7.62 -13.45
C LEU A 381 9.23 7.89 -12.85
N ALA A 382 8.51 6.84 -12.44
CA ALA A 382 7.19 6.96 -11.82
C ALA A 382 7.24 7.75 -10.52
N ASN A 383 8.16 7.42 -9.61
CA ASN A 383 8.34 8.18 -8.37
C ASN A 383 8.73 9.65 -8.63
N LYS A 384 9.64 9.88 -9.58
CA LYS A 384 10.03 11.23 -9.95
C LYS A 384 8.85 12.03 -10.49
N LEU A 385 8.06 11.48 -11.42
CA LEU A 385 6.85 12.10 -11.95
C LEU A 385 5.83 12.42 -10.86
N ILE A 386 5.56 11.45 -9.99
CA ILE A 386 4.57 11.60 -8.91
C ILE A 386 4.93 12.76 -7.99
N HIS A 387 6.19 12.88 -7.60
CA HIS A 387 6.67 13.96 -6.73
C HIS A 387 6.86 15.31 -7.47
N GLU A 388 7.03 15.31 -8.79
CA GLU A 388 6.99 16.53 -9.61
C GLU A 388 5.55 17.06 -9.72
N GLU A 389 4.57 16.19 -9.92
CA GLU A 389 3.13 16.57 -9.99
C GLU A 389 2.61 16.97 -8.60
N ASN A 390 2.94 16.23 -7.56
CA ASN A 390 2.56 16.53 -6.18
C ASN A 390 3.73 16.24 -5.22
N PRO A 391 4.49 17.27 -4.77
CA PRO A 391 5.61 17.10 -3.83
C PRO A 391 5.21 16.51 -2.46
N ASP A 392 3.94 16.62 -2.09
CA ASP A 392 3.39 16.05 -0.85
C ASP A 392 2.84 14.62 -1.05
N ALA A 393 2.93 14.05 -2.26
CA ALA A 393 2.47 12.69 -2.53
C ALA A 393 3.16 11.64 -1.66
N ILE A 394 2.51 10.47 -1.54
CA ILE A 394 2.97 9.33 -0.77
C ILE A 394 3.19 8.18 -1.74
N THR A 395 4.39 7.60 -1.77
CA THR A 395 4.67 6.41 -2.56
C THR A 395 5.17 5.27 -1.67
N ILE A 396 4.50 4.11 -1.79
CA ILE A 396 4.76 2.92 -0.99
C ILE A 396 5.03 1.76 -1.96
N ALA A 397 6.13 1.03 -1.76
CA ALA A 397 6.43 -0.18 -2.52
C ALA A 397 6.05 -1.43 -1.73
N GLU A 398 5.29 -2.32 -2.35
CA GLU A 398 5.18 -3.69 -1.88
C GLU A 398 6.38 -4.47 -2.44
N GLU A 399 7.36 -4.70 -1.58
CA GLU A 399 8.62 -5.32 -1.98
C GLU A 399 9.22 -6.12 -0.83
N VAL A 400 9.45 -7.43 -1.07
CA VAL A 400 9.86 -8.39 -0.04
C VAL A 400 11.34 -8.77 -0.13
N SER A 401 12.00 -8.53 -1.27
CA SER A 401 13.40 -8.99 -1.46
C SER A 401 14.41 -8.22 -0.60
N GLY A 402 14.13 -6.95 -0.30
CA GLY A 402 15.04 -6.06 0.42
C GLY A 402 15.99 -5.27 -0.52
N MET A 403 15.64 -5.10 -1.80
CA MET A 403 16.44 -4.35 -2.79
C MET A 403 16.96 -3.04 -2.21
N PRO A 404 18.30 -2.82 -2.15
CA PRO A 404 18.87 -1.59 -1.61
C PRO A 404 18.46 -0.35 -2.41
N GLY A 405 18.16 0.74 -1.71
CA GLY A 405 17.83 2.02 -2.33
C GLY A 405 16.38 2.15 -2.79
N LEU A 406 15.52 1.14 -2.58
CA LEU A 406 14.13 1.20 -3.02
C LEU A 406 13.40 2.42 -2.45
N ALA A 407 13.46 2.62 -1.13
CA ALA A 407 12.86 3.76 -0.44
C ALA A 407 13.88 4.86 -0.08
N ALA A 408 14.89 5.01 -0.91
CA ALA A 408 15.85 6.13 -0.88
C ALA A 408 15.53 7.11 -2.01
N LYS A 409 15.91 8.39 -1.80
CA LYS A 409 15.65 9.44 -2.79
C LYS A 409 16.37 9.15 -4.11
N PHE A 410 15.74 9.56 -5.21
CA PHE A 410 16.31 9.43 -6.54
C PHE A 410 17.69 10.11 -6.64
N GLU A 411 17.83 11.32 -6.10
CA GLU A 411 19.07 12.10 -6.12
C GLU A 411 20.19 11.45 -5.30
N ASP A 412 19.85 10.57 -4.35
CA ASP A 412 20.79 9.81 -3.52
C ASP A 412 21.23 8.49 -4.15
N GLY A 413 20.69 8.15 -5.34
CA GLY A 413 20.93 6.90 -6.06
C GLY A 413 19.87 5.82 -5.81
N GLY A 414 18.73 6.19 -5.19
CA GLY A 414 17.59 5.30 -4.94
C GLY A 414 16.51 5.37 -6.01
N PHE A 415 15.41 4.64 -5.79
CA PHE A 415 14.28 4.56 -6.72
C PHE A 415 13.22 5.64 -6.46
N GLY A 416 13.31 6.35 -5.32
CA GLY A 416 12.46 7.48 -4.99
C GLY A 416 11.16 7.15 -4.25
N PHE A 417 10.92 5.91 -3.85
CA PHE A 417 9.77 5.61 -2.97
C PHE A 417 9.94 6.28 -1.60
N ASP A 418 8.82 6.71 -1.01
CA ASP A 418 8.83 7.23 0.37
C ASP A 418 8.92 6.11 1.40
N TYR A 419 8.31 4.96 1.11
CA TYR A 419 8.18 3.83 2.03
C TYR A 419 8.26 2.48 1.32
N ARG A 420 8.74 1.48 2.07
CA ARG A 420 8.63 0.05 1.76
C ARG A 420 7.65 -0.59 2.75
N MET A 421 6.84 -1.57 2.33
CA MET A 421 6.06 -2.39 3.25
C MET A 421 6.98 -3.34 4.02
N ALA A 422 6.81 -3.42 5.35
CA ALA A 422 7.60 -4.31 6.21
C ALA A 422 6.97 -5.71 6.23
N MET A 423 7.05 -6.43 5.10
CA MET A 423 6.38 -7.72 4.86
C MET A 423 6.88 -8.84 5.77
N ASN A 424 8.10 -8.73 6.31
CA ASN A 424 8.65 -9.67 7.30
C ASN A 424 7.84 -9.71 8.61
N VAL A 425 7.23 -8.58 9.02
CA VAL A 425 6.54 -8.48 10.31
C VAL A 425 5.26 -9.33 10.39
N PRO A 426 4.31 -9.25 9.43
CA PRO A 426 3.13 -10.11 9.46
C PRO A 426 3.50 -11.60 9.30
N ASP A 427 4.48 -11.94 8.46
CA ASP A 427 4.95 -13.32 8.30
C ASP A 427 5.53 -13.87 9.61
N TYR A 428 6.29 -13.07 10.33
CA TYR A 428 6.79 -13.42 11.66
C TYR A 428 5.66 -13.70 12.65
N TRP A 429 4.63 -12.82 12.71
CA TRP A 429 3.50 -13.01 13.62
C TRP A 429 2.70 -14.26 13.30
N ILE A 430 2.41 -14.51 12.02
CA ILE A 430 1.69 -15.73 11.60
C ILE A 430 2.49 -16.97 11.97
N LYS A 431 3.78 -16.99 11.66
CA LYS A 431 4.66 -18.11 11.99
C LYS A 431 4.72 -18.33 13.51
N THR A 432 4.91 -17.28 14.27
CA THR A 432 4.99 -17.34 15.75
C THR A 432 3.70 -17.92 16.33
N ILE A 433 2.54 -17.44 15.91
CA ILE A 433 1.24 -17.91 16.42
C ILE A 433 0.97 -19.37 16.01
N LYS A 434 1.37 -19.77 14.80
CA LYS A 434 1.16 -21.12 14.29
C LYS A 434 2.07 -22.18 14.92
N GLU A 435 3.33 -21.85 15.15
CA GLU A 435 4.37 -22.81 15.45
C GLU A 435 4.80 -22.82 16.91
N LEU A 436 4.59 -21.71 17.64
CA LEU A 436 5.07 -21.58 19.02
C LEU A 436 3.92 -21.45 20.01
N LYS A 437 4.08 -22.07 21.17
CA LYS A 437 3.25 -21.80 22.33
C LYS A 437 3.66 -20.46 22.97
N ASP A 438 2.77 -19.86 23.74
CA ASP A 438 3.04 -18.57 24.40
C ASP A 438 4.28 -18.61 25.30
N GLU A 439 4.52 -19.76 25.96
CA GLU A 439 5.67 -20.00 26.85
C GLU A 439 7.01 -19.95 26.12
N ASP A 440 6.99 -20.18 24.80
CA ASP A 440 8.18 -20.25 23.95
C ASP A 440 8.46 -18.92 23.22
N TRP A 441 7.60 -17.91 23.39
CA TRP A 441 7.80 -16.59 22.76
C TRP A 441 9.00 -15.88 23.41
N LYS A 442 9.91 -15.41 22.56
CA LYS A 442 11.13 -14.72 22.99
C LYS A 442 11.04 -13.22 22.71
N PRO A 443 10.97 -12.38 23.75
CA PRO A 443 11.01 -10.92 23.61
C PRO A 443 12.17 -10.39 22.77
N SER A 444 13.36 -11.00 22.86
CA SER A 444 14.52 -10.65 22.04
C SER A 444 14.24 -10.82 20.54
N SER A 445 13.64 -11.95 20.15
CA SER A 445 13.27 -12.25 18.75
C SER A 445 12.15 -11.33 18.24
N ILE A 446 11.12 -11.10 19.06
CA ILE A 446 10.04 -10.16 18.75
C ILE A 446 10.62 -8.77 18.49
N PHE A 447 11.43 -8.26 19.39
CA PHE A 447 11.98 -6.91 19.30
C PHE A 447 12.97 -6.74 18.15
N TRP A 448 13.72 -7.80 17.82
CA TRP A 448 14.57 -7.83 16.65
C TRP A 448 13.74 -7.74 15.37
N GLU A 449 12.74 -8.59 15.23
CA GLU A 449 11.96 -8.71 13.99
C GLU A 449 11.15 -7.45 13.67
N VAL A 450 10.45 -6.86 14.66
CA VAL A 450 9.67 -5.63 14.44
C VAL A 450 10.52 -4.41 14.10
N LYS A 451 11.86 -4.51 14.29
CA LYS A 451 12.85 -3.49 13.91
C LYS A 451 13.74 -3.92 12.74
N ASN A 452 13.60 -5.15 12.25
CA ASN A 452 14.40 -5.69 11.15
C ASN A 452 14.04 -4.99 9.84
N ARG A 453 14.78 -3.94 9.53
CA ARG A 453 14.64 -3.10 8.35
C ARG A 453 15.94 -2.37 8.05
N ARG A 454 16.09 -1.91 6.83
CA ARG A 454 17.23 -1.05 6.46
C ARG A 454 17.19 0.26 7.25
N ALA A 455 18.36 0.69 7.72
CA ALA A 455 18.47 1.91 8.54
C ALA A 455 18.22 3.20 7.72
N ASP A 456 18.46 3.16 6.43
CA ASP A 456 18.36 4.28 5.48
C ASP A 456 16.95 4.41 4.85
N GLU A 457 16.03 3.48 5.14
CA GLU A 457 14.68 3.46 4.59
C GLU A 457 13.60 3.62 5.64
N LYS A 458 12.45 4.15 5.23
CA LYS A 458 11.22 4.16 6.02
C LYS A 458 10.33 3.02 5.61
N THR A 459 9.66 2.41 6.59
CA THR A 459 8.76 1.29 6.35
C THR A 459 7.35 1.57 6.87
N ILE A 460 6.37 0.93 6.24
CA ILE A 460 5.02 0.77 6.77
C ILE A 460 4.97 -0.59 7.45
N SER A 461 4.89 -0.58 8.78
CA SER A 461 4.79 -1.80 9.60
C SER A 461 3.33 -2.18 9.81
N TYR A 462 3.03 -3.46 9.87
CA TYR A 462 1.68 -3.98 10.09
C TYR A 462 1.71 -5.39 10.67
N CYS A 463 0.64 -5.78 11.35
CA CYS A 463 0.51 -7.15 11.88
C CYS A 463 -0.06 -8.11 10.84
N GLU A 464 -1.02 -7.63 10.07
CA GLU A 464 -1.70 -8.32 8.98
C GLU A 464 -2.32 -7.28 8.03
N SER A 465 -2.34 -7.61 6.74
CA SER A 465 -3.06 -6.91 5.68
C SER A 465 -4.18 -7.80 5.14
N HIS A 466 -4.74 -7.47 3.97
CA HIS A 466 -5.68 -8.36 3.29
C HIS A 466 -5.04 -9.72 2.92
N ASP A 467 -3.73 -9.77 2.62
CA ASP A 467 -3.05 -10.98 2.15
C ASP A 467 -3.04 -12.10 3.18
N GLN A 468 -2.84 -11.77 4.47
CA GLN A 468 -2.73 -12.75 5.53
C GLN A 468 -4.07 -13.40 5.91
N ALA A 469 -5.19 -12.81 5.49
CA ALA A 469 -6.53 -13.28 5.80
C ALA A 469 -7.28 -13.88 4.59
N LEU A 470 -6.60 -14.08 3.45
CA LEU A 470 -7.20 -14.66 2.24
C LEU A 470 -7.57 -16.12 2.42
N VAL A 471 -8.34 -16.65 1.46
CA VAL A 471 -8.80 -18.04 1.40
C VAL A 471 -7.67 -19.04 1.70
N GLY A 472 -7.91 -19.92 2.66
CA GLY A 472 -6.93 -20.90 3.13
C GLY A 472 -6.10 -20.43 4.31
N ASP A 473 -6.27 -19.19 4.73
CA ASP A 473 -5.66 -18.63 5.91
C ASP A 473 -6.71 -17.96 6.84
N LYS A 474 -6.30 -17.29 7.93
CA LYS A 474 -7.18 -16.73 8.97
C LYS A 474 -6.62 -15.41 9.45
N THR A 475 -7.49 -14.51 9.92
CA THR A 475 -7.07 -13.31 10.68
C THR A 475 -6.29 -13.71 11.94
N ILE A 476 -5.42 -12.83 12.42
CA ILE A 476 -4.62 -13.07 13.64
C ILE A 476 -5.53 -13.43 14.83
N ILE A 477 -6.61 -12.67 15.05
CA ILE A 477 -7.50 -12.94 16.17
C ILE A 477 -8.16 -14.32 16.02
N PHE A 478 -8.56 -14.70 14.81
CA PHE A 478 -9.17 -16.00 14.58
C PHE A 478 -8.15 -17.16 14.67
N ARG A 479 -6.86 -16.91 14.39
CA ARG A 479 -5.79 -17.88 14.69
C ARG A 479 -5.56 -18.06 16.18
N LEU A 480 -5.71 -17.01 16.97
CA LEU A 480 -5.52 -17.05 18.42
C LEU A 480 -6.67 -17.72 19.15
N ILE A 481 -7.90 -17.64 18.66
CA ILE A 481 -9.13 -18.04 19.38
C ILE A 481 -9.89 -19.16 18.64
N ASP A 482 -9.94 -19.12 17.32
CA ASP A 482 -10.68 -20.07 16.45
C ASP A 482 -12.19 -20.09 16.76
N ALA A 483 -12.80 -21.28 16.79
CA ALA A 483 -14.23 -21.49 16.92
C ALA A 483 -14.84 -20.91 18.21
N ASP A 484 -14.05 -20.72 19.25
CA ASP A 484 -14.54 -20.09 20.50
C ASP A 484 -15.04 -18.65 20.29
N MET A 485 -14.62 -17.96 19.20
CA MET A 485 -15.20 -16.67 18.84
C MET A 485 -16.71 -16.72 18.54
N TYR A 486 -17.22 -17.85 18.06
CA TYR A 486 -18.65 -17.98 17.76
C TYR A 486 -19.54 -18.16 19.00
N TRP A 487 -18.97 -18.71 20.08
CA TRP A 487 -19.74 -19.14 21.25
C TRP A 487 -19.43 -18.32 22.50
N HIS A 488 -18.19 -17.85 22.64
CA HIS A 488 -17.64 -17.29 23.88
C HIS A 488 -17.17 -15.85 23.75
N PHE A 489 -17.32 -15.20 22.60
CA PHE A 489 -16.84 -13.82 22.37
C PHE A 489 -17.86 -12.76 22.85
N LYS A 490 -18.36 -12.93 24.06
CA LYS A 490 -19.32 -12.01 24.69
C LYS A 490 -18.90 -11.65 26.12
N LYS A 491 -19.31 -10.47 26.56
CA LYS A 491 -19.03 -10.02 27.93
C LYS A 491 -19.59 -10.97 28.98
N GLY A 492 -18.81 -11.22 30.04
CA GLY A 492 -19.18 -12.07 31.15
C GLY A 492 -19.09 -13.56 30.89
N ASP A 493 -18.54 -13.95 29.73
CA ASP A 493 -18.16 -15.33 29.45
C ASP A 493 -16.68 -15.52 29.81
N GLU A 494 -16.41 -16.34 30.81
CA GLU A 494 -15.05 -16.58 31.34
C GLU A 494 -14.33 -17.69 30.57
N ASN A 495 -14.11 -17.48 29.28
CA ASN A 495 -13.37 -18.40 28.42
C ASN A 495 -11.88 -18.00 28.33
N GLU A 496 -10.98 -18.86 28.82
CA GLU A 496 -9.54 -18.58 28.86
C GLU A 496 -8.91 -18.42 27.46
N VAL A 497 -9.39 -19.14 26.44
CA VAL A 497 -8.90 -19.03 25.06
C VAL A 497 -9.21 -17.65 24.49
N VAL A 498 -10.43 -17.16 24.74
CA VAL A 498 -10.87 -15.82 24.32
C VAL A 498 -10.06 -14.74 25.05
N HIS A 499 -9.91 -14.81 26.37
CA HIS A 499 -9.13 -13.86 27.15
C HIS A 499 -7.67 -13.81 26.73
N ARG A 500 -7.06 -15.00 26.49
CA ARG A 500 -5.72 -15.11 25.95
C ARG A 500 -5.62 -14.43 24.57
N GLY A 501 -6.53 -14.73 23.67
CA GLY A 501 -6.51 -14.18 22.31
C GLY A 501 -6.65 -12.66 22.30
N ILE A 502 -7.57 -12.10 23.10
CA ILE A 502 -7.77 -10.66 23.25
C ILE A 502 -6.48 -9.99 23.79
N ALA A 503 -5.88 -10.57 24.84
CA ALA A 503 -4.65 -10.02 25.42
C ALA A 503 -3.50 -10.00 24.42
N LEU A 504 -3.22 -11.13 23.74
CA LEU A 504 -2.13 -11.23 22.78
C LEU A 504 -2.37 -10.36 21.55
N HIS A 505 -3.60 -10.27 21.04
CA HIS A 505 -3.94 -9.40 19.90
C HIS A 505 -3.59 -7.93 20.18
N LYS A 506 -3.94 -7.43 21.36
CA LYS A 506 -3.58 -6.07 21.80
C LYS A 506 -2.06 -5.88 21.88
N MET A 507 -1.33 -6.84 22.48
CA MET A 507 0.11 -6.76 22.63
C MET A 507 0.86 -6.81 21.29
N ILE A 508 0.46 -7.69 20.38
CA ILE A 508 1.00 -7.81 19.01
C ILE A 508 0.87 -6.47 18.28
N ARG A 509 -0.33 -5.88 18.31
CA ARG A 509 -0.59 -4.60 17.66
C ARG A 509 0.21 -3.46 18.29
N LEU A 510 0.26 -3.40 19.61
CA LEU A 510 0.99 -2.36 20.33
C LEU A 510 2.50 -2.40 20.04
N VAL A 511 3.15 -3.58 20.12
CA VAL A 511 4.60 -3.67 19.87
C VAL A 511 4.91 -3.36 18.39
N THR A 512 4.06 -3.75 17.45
CA THR A 512 4.25 -3.44 16.03
C THR A 512 4.06 -1.95 15.75
N ALA A 513 2.98 -1.34 16.24
CA ALA A 513 2.68 0.08 16.01
C ALA A 513 3.64 1.02 16.75
N SER A 514 4.15 0.63 17.92
CA SER A 514 5.08 1.46 18.70
C SER A 514 6.53 1.40 18.22
N THR A 515 6.89 0.47 17.34
CA THR A 515 8.25 0.34 16.78
C THR A 515 8.40 0.86 15.35
N ILE A 516 7.41 1.50 14.78
CA ILE A 516 7.43 2.06 13.40
C ILE A 516 8.55 3.10 13.21
N ASN A 517 9.05 3.25 11.96
CA ASN A 517 9.93 4.36 11.58
C ASN A 517 9.36 5.22 10.41
N GLY A 518 8.26 4.81 9.82
CA GLY A 518 7.53 5.53 8.77
C GLY A 518 6.05 5.60 9.09
N GLY A 519 5.37 4.46 9.03
CA GLY A 519 3.94 4.36 9.26
C GLY A 519 3.50 3.01 9.81
N TYR A 520 2.22 2.93 10.12
CA TYR A 520 1.50 1.74 10.54
C TYR A 520 0.27 1.52 9.66
N LEU A 521 0.01 0.28 9.27
CA LEU A 521 -1.16 -0.10 8.49
C LEU A 521 -2.02 -1.09 9.27
N ASN A 522 -3.33 -0.91 9.18
CA ASN A 522 -4.35 -1.83 9.63
C ASN A 522 -5.33 -2.12 8.50
N PHE A 523 -5.61 -3.38 8.24
CA PHE A 523 -6.68 -3.77 7.32
C PHE A 523 -8.04 -3.68 8.02
N MET A 524 -9.05 -3.18 7.30
CA MET A 524 -10.39 -2.90 7.84
C MET A 524 -11.00 -4.11 8.56
N GLY A 525 -11.43 -3.88 9.79
CA GLY A 525 -12.01 -4.87 10.68
C GLY A 525 -11.01 -5.55 11.61
N ASN A 526 -9.73 -5.57 11.27
CA ASN A 526 -8.72 -6.20 12.11
C ASN A 526 -8.50 -5.44 13.41
N GLU A 527 -8.74 -4.12 13.44
CA GLU A 527 -8.66 -3.28 14.64
C GLU A 527 -9.63 -3.71 15.74
N PHE A 528 -10.79 -4.23 15.37
CA PHE A 528 -11.75 -4.76 16.35
C PHE A 528 -11.79 -6.29 16.41
N GLY A 529 -10.89 -6.98 15.72
CA GLY A 529 -10.80 -8.44 15.73
C GLY A 529 -11.89 -9.12 14.91
N HIS A 530 -12.20 -8.61 13.71
CA HIS A 530 -13.13 -9.26 12.79
C HIS A 530 -12.72 -10.73 12.59
N PRO A 531 -13.63 -11.71 12.79
CA PRO A 531 -13.29 -13.13 12.74
C PRO A 531 -13.10 -13.65 11.33
N GLU A 532 -12.68 -14.91 11.23
CA GLU A 532 -12.69 -15.74 10.03
C GLU A 532 -11.60 -15.34 9.02
N TRP A 533 -11.90 -15.45 7.76
CA TRP A 533 -11.02 -15.18 6.61
C TRP A 533 -11.78 -14.36 5.56
N ILE A 534 -11.10 -14.02 4.47
CA ILE A 534 -11.71 -13.35 3.33
C ILE A 534 -11.87 -14.38 2.21
N ASP A 535 -13.10 -14.54 1.71
CA ASP A 535 -13.41 -15.38 0.56
C ASP A 535 -14.46 -14.70 -0.32
N PHE A 536 -14.02 -14.24 -1.48
CA PHE A 536 -14.90 -13.57 -2.44
C PHE A 536 -15.82 -14.57 -3.15
N PRO A 537 -16.97 -14.10 -3.69
CA PRO A 537 -17.89 -14.95 -4.44
C PRO A 537 -17.17 -15.67 -5.59
N ARG A 538 -17.25 -16.98 -5.58
CA ARG A 538 -16.69 -17.89 -6.59
C ARG A 538 -17.50 -19.17 -6.65
N GLU A 539 -17.31 -20.01 -7.68
CA GLU A 539 -18.03 -21.28 -7.83
C GLU A 539 -17.88 -22.18 -6.60
N GLY A 540 -16.65 -22.30 -6.06
CA GLY A 540 -16.34 -23.17 -4.93
C GLY A 540 -17.01 -22.81 -3.60
N ASN A 541 -17.57 -21.59 -3.46
CA ASN A 541 -18.33 -21.16 -2.28
C ASN A 541 -19.80 -20.82 -2.60
N GLY A 542 -20.31 -21.25 -3.78
CA GLY A 542 -21.67 -21.00 -4.20
C GLY A 542 -21.98 -19.53 -4.47
N TRP A 543 -20.98 -18.74 -4.88
CA TRP A 543 -21.07 -17.29 -5.14
C TRP A 543 -21.47 -16.47 -3.90
N SER A 544 -21.12 -16.94 -2.71
CA SER A 544 -21.48 -16.34 -1.42
C SER A 544 -20.65 -15.10 -1.10
N TYR A 545 -21.31 -14.05 -0.59
CA TYR A 545 -20.69 -12.85 -0.03
C TYR A 545 -20.41 -12.96 1.47
N LYS A 546 -20.70 -14.10 2.10
CA LYS A 546 -20.63 -14.27 3.56
C LYS A 546 -19.28 -13.82 4.15
N TYR A 547 -18.17 -14.16 3.48
CA TYR A 547 -16.82 -13.82 3.89
C TYR A 547 -16.20 -12.64 3.11
N ALA A 548 -16.98 -12.01 2.24
CA ALA A 548 -16.58 -10.82 1.47
C ALA A 548 -17.28 -9.55 1.98
N ARG A 549 -17.38 -9.41 3.29
CA ARG A 549 -18.00 -8.28 3.97
C ARG A 549 -17.30 -7.96 5.28
N ARG A 550 -17.64 -6.81 5.88
CA ARG A 550 -17.26 -6.46 7.25
C ARG A 550 -18.48 -6.26 8.11
N GLN A 551 -18.55 -7.02 9.18
CA GLN A 551 -19.68 -7.05 10.10
C GLN A 551 -19.51 -5.98 11.19
N TRP A 552 -19.81 -4.73 10.86
CA TRP A 552 -19.75 -3.60 11.79
C TRP A 552 -20.67 -3.76 12.98
N ASN A 553 -21.77 -4.50 12.80
CA ASN A 553 -22.69 -4.85 13.89
C ASN A 553 -22.00 -5.62 15.03
N LEU A 554 -20.89 -6.31 14.79
CA LEU A 554 -20.12 -6.99 15.84
C LEU A 554 -19.46 -5.99 16.80
N VAL A 555 -18.79 -4.97 16.28
CA VAL A 555 -18.15 -3.94 17.11
C VAL A 555 -19.14 -2.96 17.71
N ASP A 556 -20.28 -2.74 17.05
CA ASP A 556 -21.34 -1.86 17.54
C ASP A 556 -22.20 -2.51 18.66
N ASN A 557 -22.18 -3.85 18.76
CA ASN A 557 -22.85 -4.57 19.82
C ASN A 557 -21.99 -4.62 21.09
N HIS A 558 -22.35 -3.80 22.08
CA HIS A 558 -21.62 -3.70 23.36
C HIS A 558 -21.76 -4.91 24.29
N ASP A 559 -22.58 -5.90 23.97
CA ASP A 559 -22.63 -7.19 24.66
C ASP A 559 -21.53 -8.15 24.20
N LEU A 560 -20.89 -7.84 23.06
CA LEU A 560 -19.77 -8.61 22.50
C LEU A 560 -18.41 -7.99 22.85
N CYS A 561 -17.36 -8.78 22.73
CA CYS A 561 -16.01 -8.35 23.11
C CYS A 561 -15.28 -7.51 22.03
N TYR A 562 -15.80 -7.43 20.80
CA TYR A 562 -15.16 -6.74 19.67
C TYR A 562 -14.85 -5.27 19.94
N HIS A 563 -15.73 -4.56 20.65
CA HIS A 563 -15.53 -3.14 20.97
C HIS A 563 -14.33 -2.92 21.90
N TRP A 564 -13.95 -3.87 22.76
CA TRP A 564 -12.73 -3.78 23.58
C TRP A 564 -11.48 -3.63 22.73
N LEU A 565 -11.38 -4.39 21.64
CA LEU A 565 -10.25 -4.33 20.71
C LEU A 565 -10.26 -3.03 19.90
N GLY A 566 -11.43 -2.61 19.40
CA GLY A 566 -11.57 -1.35 18.66
C GLY A 566 -11.29 -0.11 19.52
N ASP A 567 -11.71 -0.13 20.79
CA ASP A 567 -11.43 0.93 21.75
C ASP A 567 -9.93 0.98 22.10
N PHE A 568 -9.32 -0.18 22.29
CA PHE A 568 -7.87 -0.27 22.50
C PHE A 568 -7.07 0.26 21.30
N ASP A 569 -7.45 -0.11 20.08
CA ASP A 569 -6.79 0.38 18.86
C ASP A 569 -6.82 1.90 18.78
N ARG A 570 -7.97 2.51 19.04
CA ARG A 570 -8.12 3.97 19.06
C ARG A 570 -7.22 4.62 20.11
N GLU A 571 -7.16 4.08 21.32
CA GLU A 571 -6.31 4.63 22.38
C GLU A 571 -4.83 4.42 22.10
N MET A 572 -4.44 3.28 21.53
CA MET A 572 -3.07 3.02 21.04
C MET A 572 -2.64 4.08 20.03
N LEU A 573 -3.47 4.35 19.03
CA LEU A 573 -3.17 5.38 18.03
C LEU A 573 -3.14 6.79 18.64
N ARG A 574 -3.99 7.08 19.64
CA ARG A 574 -3.97 8.35 20.38
C ARG A 574 -2.63 8.54 21.10
N VAL A 575 -2.15 7.51 21.79
CA VAL A 575 -0.85 7.54 22.50
C VAL A 575 0.30 7.76 21.51
N ILE A 576 0.33 7.03 20.39
CA ILE A 576 1.36 7.19 19.34
C ILE A 576 1.37 8.62 18.78
N LYS A 577 0.20 9.19 18.51
CA LYS A 577 0.07 10.57 17.99
C LYS A 577 0.40 11.64 19.02
N SER A 578 0.34 11.34 20.29
CA SER A 578 0.62 12.29 21.36
C SER A 578 2.12 12.60 21.50
N GLU A 579 2.98 11.71 20.99
CA GLU A 579 4.42 11.94 20.95
C GLU A 579 4.81 12.64 19.63
N ARG A 580 5.42 13.82 19.76
CA ARG A 580 5.80 14.64 18.61
C ARG A 580 6.85 13.93 17.75
N ASN A 581 6.59 13.81 16.45
CA ASN A 581 7.48 13.16 15.49
C ASN A 581 7.80 11.70 15.87
N PHE A 582 6.82 10.98 16.38
CA PHE A 582 6.96 9.61 16.89
C PHE A 582 7.82 8.72 15.98
N ASN A 583 7.53 8.66 14.69
CA ASN A 583 8.24 7.83 13.69
C ASN A 583 9.71 8.25 13.45
N ARG A 584 10.14 9.44 13.91
CA ARG A 584 11.53 9.91 13.81
C ARG A 584 12.30 9.78 15.13
N THR A 585 11.59 9.56 16.22
CA THR A 585 12.19 9.39 17.54
C THR A 585 12.86 8.01 17.63
N LYS A 586 14.11 7.98 18.05
CA LYS A 586 14.88 6.73 18.19
C LYS A 586 14.25 5.80 19.21
N ILE A 587 14.18 4.52 18.87
CA ILE A 587 13.81 3.45 19.81
C ILE A 587 15.05 3.12 20.65
N GLN A 588 14.94 3.28 21.95
CA GLN A 588 16.00 2.97 22.92
C GLN A 588 15.57 1.74 23.72
N GLU A 589 16.23 0.63 23.50
CA GLU A 589 16.04 -0.56 24.33
C GLU A 589 16.47 -0.26 25.76
N ILE A 590 15.61 -0.62 26.71
CA ILE A 590 15.87 -0.55 28.14
C ILE A 590 16.29 -1.94 28.63
N TRP A 591 15.50 -2.94 28.35
CA TRP A 591 15.67 -4.28 28.84
C TRP A 591 14.91 -5.32 28.03
N HIS A 592 15.49 -6.49 27.85
CA HIS A 592 14.74 -7.70 27.49
C HIS A 592 15.25 -8.88 28.33
N ASN A 593 14.36 -9.83 28.62
CA ASN A 593 14.68 -11.06 29.29
C ASN A 593 13.80 -12.18 28.75
N ASP A 594 14.39 -13.08 27.97
CA ASP A 594 13.65 -14.19 27.36
C ASP A 594 13.17 -15.21 28.40
N GLY A 595 13.90 -15.37 29.53
CA GLY A 595 13.51 -16.25 30.63
C GLY A 595 12.30 -15.75 31.40
N ASP A 596 12.18 -14.44 31.59
CA ASP A 596 11.02 -13.81 32.21
C ASP A 596 9.93 -13.42 31.21
N GLN A 597 10.25 -13.46 29.91
CA GLN A 597 9.43 -13.01 28.78
C GLN A 597 9.06 -11.51 28.87
N ILE A 598 9.99 -10.69 29.34
CA ILE A 598 9.85 -9.25 29.51
C ILE A 598 10.58 -8.49 28.40
N LEU A 599 9.94 -7.44 27.87
CA LEU A 599 10.52 -6.47 26.95
C LEU A 599 10.21 -5.07 27.43
N ALA A 600 11.22 -4.19 27.47
CA ALA A 600 11.03 -2.77 27.74
C ALA A 600 11.90 -1.91 26.83
N TYR A 601 11.32 -0.84 26.30
CA TYR A 601 12.02 0.16 25.50
C TYR A 601 11.38 1.54 25.66
N MET A 602 12.15 2.55 25.32
CA MET A 602 11.75 3.94 25.40
C MET A 602 11.70 4.58 24.02
N ARG A 603 10.76 5.48 23.83
CA ARG A 603 10.61 6.25 22.61
C ARG A 603 10.07 7.65 22.91
N GLY A 604 10.95 8.67 22.82
CA GLY A 604 10.64 9.99 23.36
C GLY A 604 10.41 9.91 24.87
N ASP A 605 9.32 10.49 25.34
CA ASP A 605 8.91 10.44 26.74
C ASP A 605 8.06 9.22 27.11
N LEU A 606 7.85 8.29 26.13
CA LEU A 606 7.06 7.07 26.34
C LEU A 606 7.96 5.88 26.67
N VAL A 607 7.61 5.15 27.71
CA VAL A 607 8.20 3.87 28.12
C VAL A 607 7.18 2.77 27.86
N PHE A 608 7.54 1.80 27.04
CA PHE A 608 6.74 0.62 26.70
C PHE A 608 7.29 -0.58 27.45
N VAL A 609 6.44 -1.28 28.18
CA VAL A 609 6.79 -2.48 28.94
C VAL A 609 5.80 -3.58 28.61
N PHE A 610 6.32 -4.75 28.22
CA PHE A 610 5.55 -5.94 27.88
C PHE A 610 5.94 -7.11 28.77
N ASN A 611 4.95 -7.85 29.23
CA ASN A 611 5.10 -9.16 29.84
C ASN A 611 4.37 -10.19 28.98
N PHE A 612 5.10 -10.95 28.17
CA PHE A 612 4.55 -12.01 27.34
C PHE A 612 4.34 -13.31 28.09
N SER A 613 4.80 -13.44 29.34
CA SER A 613 4.62 -14.65 30.13
C SER A 613 3.13 -14.98 30.30
N PRO A 614 2.72 -16.22 30.00
CA PRO A 614 1.31 -16.63 30.11
C PRO A 614 0.84 -16.72 31.57
N THR A 615 1.76 -16.93 32.54
CA THR A 615 1.39 -17.29 33.90
C THR A 615 2.07 -16.46 34.99
N ARG A 616 3.18 -15.77 34.69
CA ARG A 616 3.97 -15.05 35.70
C ARG A 616 3.67 -13.55 35.67
N SER A 617 3.10 -13.06 36.77
CA SER A 617 3.08 -11.65 37.11
C SER A 617 4.27 -11.29 37.95
N PHE A 618 4.83 -10.11 37.79
CA PHE A 618 6.02 -9.66 38.50
C PHE A 618 5.68 -8.45 39.37
N ALA A 619 5.95 -8.55 40.65
CA ALA A 619 5.94 -7.42 41.57
C ALA A 619 7.30 -6.72 41.55
N ASP A 620 7.32 -5.39 41.63
CA ASP A 620 8.51 -4.58 41.71
C ASP A 620 9.59 -4.87 40.65
N TYR A 621 9.18 -5.18 39.40
CA TYR A 621 10.16 -5.38 38.33
C TYR A 621 10.78 -4.05 37.91
N GLY A 622 12.10 -3.97 38.03
CA GLY A 622 12.85 -2.70 37.91
C GLY A 622 13.39 -2.46 36.51
N PHE A 623 13.22 -1.21 36.04
CA PHE A 623 13.77 -0.73 34.78
C PHE A 623 14.63 0.51 34.98
N LEU A 624 15.78 0.57 34.31
CA LEU A 624 16.63 1.77 34.28
C LEU A 624 16.08 2.74 33.23
N VAL A 625 15.44 3.79 33.68
CA VAL A 625 14.89 4.88 32.87
C VAL A 625 15.44 6.23 33.38
N PRO A 626 15.29 7.31 32.60
CA PRO A 626 15.63 8.65 33.10
C PRO A 626 14.89 8.97 34.39
N THR A 627 15.63 9.49 35.39
CA THR A 627 15.09 9.90 36.72
C THR A 627 13.85 10.79 36.56
N GLY A 628 12.80 10.53 37.32
CA GLY A 628 11.58 11.33 37.32
C GLY A 628 10.33 10.60 37.76
N SER A 629 9.21 11.20 37.43
CA SER A 629 7.85 10.60 37.61
C SER A 629 7.25 10.17 36.30
N TYR A 630 6.43 9.13 36.35
CA TYR A 630 5.84 8.47 35.23
C TYR A 630 4.35 8.17 35.48
N GLU A 631 3.49 8.45 34.49
CA GLU A 631 2.07 8.15 34.57
C GLU A 631 1.71 7.12 33.50
N VAL A 632 0.82 6.18 33.83
CA VAL A 632 0.29 5.21 32.89
C VAL A 632 -0.63 5.94 31.90
N VAL A 633 -0.34 5.79 30.59
CA VAL A 633 -1.14 6.39 29.49
C VAL A 633 -1.86 5.36 28.66
N LEU A 634 -1.50 4.08 28.78
CA LEU A 634 -2.18 2.95 28.16
C LEU A 634 -1.82 1.66 28.90
N ASN A 635 -2.84 0.83 29.20
CA ASN A 635 -2.67 -0.48 29.82
C ASN A 635 -3.54 -1.51 29.09
N THR A 636 -2.92 -2.54 28.54
CA THR A 636 -3.68 -3.61 27.84
C THR A 636 -4.55 -4.44 28.78
N ASP A 637 -4.22 -4.45 30.08
CA ASP A 637 -4.97 -5.18 31.12
C ASP A 637 -6.11 -4.33 31.76
N ALA A 638 -6.33 -3.09 31.31
CA ALA A 638 -7.42 -2.27 31.77
C ALA A 638 -8.79 -2.92 31.45
N LYS A 639 -9.74 -2.81 32.38
CA LYS A 639 -11.09 -3.43 32.26
C LYS A 639 -11.84 -2.92 31.05
N GLU A 640 -11.66 -1.66 30.70
CA GLU A 640 -12.28 -1.03 29.53
C GLU A 640 -11.85 -1.68 28.18
N PHE A 641 -10.72 -2.37 28.16
CA PHE A 641 -10.21 -3.14 27.01
C PHE A 641 -10.34 -4.66 27.21
N GLY A 642 -11.21 -5.11 28.12
CA GLY A 642 -11.43 -6.52 28.41
C GLY A 642 -10.29 -7.21 29.15
N GLY A 643 -9.48 -6.46 29.88
CA GLY A 643 -8.46 -6.98 30.78
C GLY A 643 -8.99 -7.23 32.19
N ASN A 644 -8.14 -7.76 33.06
CA ASN A 644 -8.48 -8.09 34.43
C ASN A 644 -8.40 -6.89 35.39
N GLY A 645 -7.70 -5.80 35.00
CA GLY A 645 -7.50 -4.61 35.80
C GLY A 645 -6.68 -4.90 37.07
N LEU A 646 -5.61 -5.68 36.95
CA LEU A 646 -4.77 -6.09 38.08
C LEU A 646 -3.79 -5.01 38.54
N ALA A 647 -3.46 -4.05 37.67
CA ALA A 647 -2.63 -2.91 38.00
C ALA A 647 -3.48 -1.65 38.18
N ASP A 648 -3.07 -0.75 39.08
CA ASP A 648 -3.73 0.55 39.29
C ASP A 648 -3.11 1.59 38.35
N ASP A 649 -3.83 1.98 37.32
CA ASP A 649 -3.40 2.94 36.30
C ASP A 649 -3.43 4.40 36.80
N SER A 650 -4.06 4.66 37.95
CA SER A 650 -4.17 6.01 38.53
C SER A 650 -2.92 6.44 39.29
N MET A 651 -2.01 5.51 39.56
CA MET A 651 -0.80 5.77 40.34
C MET A 651 0.27 6.50 39.53
N THR A 652 0.88 7.51 40.12
CA THR A 652 2.14 8.09 39.62
C THR A 652 3.30 7.25 40.13
N HIS A 653 4.11 6.76 39.20
CA HIS A 653 5.31 5.98 39.51
C HIS A 653 6.53 6.90 39.56
N PHE A 654 7.41 6.70 40.53
CA PHE A 654 8.64 7.48 40.70
C PHE A 654 9.85 6.55 40.57
N THR A 655 10.92 7.06 39.99
CA THR A 655 12.22 6.36 40.07
C THR A 655 12.76 6.47 41.48
N ASN A 656 13.29 5.36 41.99
CA ASN A 656 13.83 5.27 43.36
C ASN A 656 15.11 4.46 43.39
N TYR A 657 15.94 4.74 44.34
CA TYR A 657 17.10 3.91 44.64
C TYR A 657 16.67 2.54 45.14
N ASP A 658 17.28 1.49 44.60
CA ASP A 658 17.08 0.15 45.12
C ASP A 658 17.94 -0.03 46.37
N PRO A 659 17.38 -0.42 47.53
CA PRO A 659 18.15 -0.65 48.77
C PRO A 659 19.27 -1.70 48.64
N LEU A 660 19.12 -2.64 47.68
CA LEU A 660 20.12 -3.68 47.41
C LEU A 660 21.27 -3.20 46.52
N TYR A 661 21.09 -2.08 45.80
CA TYR A 661 22.05 -1.56 44.83
C TYR A 661 22.39 -0.09 45.03
N VAL A 662 22.31 0.38 46.29
CA VAL A 662 22.59 1.78 46.67
C VAL A 662 23.99 2.26 46.25
N ALA A 663 24.98 1.35 46.20
CA ALA A 663 26.33 1.64 45.76
C ALA A 663 26.44 2.13 44.31
N ASP A 664 25.51 1.78 43.47
CA ASP A 664 25.53 2.12 42.04
C ASP A 664 24.95 3.52 41.73
N HIS A 665 24.37 4.19 42.73
CA HIS A 665 23.68 5.50 42.59
C HIS A 665 22.67 5.55 41.44
N LYS A 666 22.05 4.39 41.10
CA LYS A 666 21.04 4.28 40.05
C LYS A 666 19.64 4.25 40.62
N GLU A 667 18.74 5.01 39.99
CA GLU A 667 17.32 4.97 40.28
C GLU A 667 16.61 4.04 39.32
N TRP A 668 15.66 3.27 39.83
CA TRP A 668 14.87 2.28 39.08
C TRP A 668 13.41 2.65 39.09
N LEU A 669 12.78 2.56 37.94
CA LEU A 669 11.33 2.54 37.85
C LEU A 669 10.86 1.11 38.12
N LYS A 670 10.17 0.90 39.23
CA LYS A 670 9.65 -0.41 39.61
C LYS A 670 8.16 -0.49 39.38
N LEU A 671 7.72 -1.55 38.68
CA LEU A 671 6.35 -1.75 38.26
C LEU A 671 5.82 -3.13 38.67
N TYR A 672 4.53 -3.20 38.99
CA TYR A 672 3.80 -4.44 38.92
C TYR A 672 3.37 -4.69 37.48
N ILE A 673 3.74 -5.85 36.92
CA ILE A 673 3.49 -6.20 35.53
C ILE A 673 2.71 -7.52 35.50
N PRO A 674 1.38 -7.48 35.25
CA PRO A 674 0.57 -8.69 35.11
C PRO A 674 1.01 -9.58 33.96
N ALA A 675 0.76 -10.88 34.07
CA ALA A 675 0.94 -11.84 32.98
C ALA A 675 0.12 -11.43 31.73
N ARG A 676 0.66 -11.67 30.52
CA ARG A 676 0.04 -11.31 29.23
C ARG A 676 -0.47 -9.87 29.19
N SER A 677 0.35 -8.93 29.62
CA SER A 677 -0.03 -7.52 29.60
C SER A 677 1.10 -6.63 29.08
N ALA A 678 0.72 -5.44 28.67
CA ALA A 678 1.64 -4.38 28.35
C ALA A 678 1.15 -3.05 28.94
N VAL A 679 2.09 -2.24 29.40
CA VAL A 679 1.80 -0.91 29.91
C VAL A 679 2.67 0.12 29.21
N VAL A 680 2.10 1.27 28.90
CA VAL A 680 2.81 2.43 28.38
C VAL A 680 2.75 3.55 29.41
N LEU A 681 3.92 4.04 29.79
CA LEU A 681 4.04 5.14 30.72
C LEU A 681 4.60 6.36 29.99
N ARG A 682 4.21 7.54 30.46
CA ARG A 682 4.77 8.82 30.02
C ARG A 682 5.56 9.45 31.15
N LYS A 683 6.76 9.93 30.85
CA LYS A 683 7.54 10.76 31.74
C LYS A 683 6.89 12.15 31.86
N ASN A 684 6.73 12.64 33.13
CA ASN A 684 6.25 13.99 33.43
C ASN A 684 7.36 15.02 33.34
#